data_6a7154af6a73cdfbbc9b8aa3dffa4d98
#
_entry.id   6a7154af6a73cdfbbc9b8aa3dffa4d98
#
_cell.length_a   1.000
_cell.length_b   1.000
_cell.length_c   1.000
_cell.angle_alpha   90.00
_cell.angle_beta   90.00
_cell.angle_gamma   90.00
#
_symmetry.space_group_name_H-M   'P 1'
#
loop_
_entity.id
_entity.type
_entity.pdbx_description
1 polymer ?
#
loop_
_entity_poly.entity_id
_entity_poly.type
_entity_poly.pdbx_seq_one_letter_code
_entity_poly.pdbx_strand_id
1 'polypeptide(L)'
;MKKRTLKMLIATLCITPFVVASPYSILAEENSGNLEQLQIQEWQTQEVSNTGVVVSNDYIFDELDINAPVLDESETEDGILHAQSVPSSYASNIDQLTAKYPEARDQNPYGTCWAFASVGLAEFDLINDGIYDKNVDLSELQLAYFTYNFEKDQLGGTEGDTAKYTTGSGGPNYLNLGGNYQMASRRLTQWIGAVNESDVPYSAVDNVLSNGVESKYAYSSDVAHLENVYVLSLKNNPEEVKKQIMAHGAAGASYLHRNDGLSYNTSLNRYVYYDSENSGGGHAVMIVGWDDNFSKDNFGGSNKPSADGAWLIRNSWGTYVDYFWMSYENASLQDGAWIFDFTTNNNYDNNYQLDGGLDSYYTSYLKAANVFKAKSVDGVAAETLKAISLSTSRQTNVGYKIAVYTDLKDVSNPTSGTLWENAITTGTITYAGIHTIELSSPVVIMPGSMFSVVVTVDKPAIDYEQAVSYEIDGNSKLDCTVSLMSGNSFYASSADGNLYKWGYGNFCIKAFTDDESSIPDIPQPEAHKCEENWNTEMTIDVQPTCTAKGKKSIHCKVCNAEKAGSAVEIPAKGHNWKQVSSDSGVTNYKCSTCGATQSEGTTWNGLHEASDGNVYLYVNGKINTDFNDLYNDTNYGWKKISNGKVDTSYSDLYCSPTYGWWKVTGGAVDFGYTDLYESPTCGWWKVAGGAVDFGYTDLYESPTCGWWKITGGAVDFGYTDLYESPTCGWWKVTGGAVDFGYTGWYMSPQYGNWYINGGSVVF
;
A
#
# COMPACT_ATOMS: atom_id res chain seq x y z
N MET A 1 -34.94 -31.52 25.43
CA MET A 1 -33.93 -30.53 25.80
C MET A 1 -32.94 -30.38 24.62
N LYS A 2 -33.12 -29.39 23.79
CA LYS A 2 -32.21 -29.09 22.68
C LYS A 2 -31.67 -27.69 22.93
N LYS A 3 -30.33 -27.58 23.15
CA LYS A 3 -29.61 -26.31 23.22
C LYS A 3 -29.47 -25.74 21.81
N ARG A 4 -29.99 -24.55 21.57
CA ARG A 4 -29.72 -23.75 20.39
C ARG A 4 -28.52 -22.84 20.68
N THR A 5 -27.47 -23.01 19.94
CA THR A 5 -26.27 -22.15 19.97
C THR A 5 -26.53 -20.94 19.07
N LEU A 6 -26.46 -19.76 19.64
CA LEU A 6 -26.56 -18.46 18.95
C LEU A 6 -25.21 -18.15 18.35
N LYS A 7 -25.10 -18.07 17.03
CA LYS A 7 -23.91 -17.56 16.32
C LYS A 7 -23.99 -16.04 16.28
N MET A 8 -23.11 -15.41 17.03
CA MET A 8 -22.86 -13.98 16.96
C MET A 8 -22.02 -13.69 15.70
N LEU A 9 -22.59 -12.93 14.75
CA LEU A 9 -21.88 -12.44 13.58
C LEU A 9 -21.21 -11.13 13.97
N ILE A 10 -19.90 -11.14 14.14
CA ILE A 10 -19.10 -9.94 14.30
C ILE A 10 -18.77 -9.44 12.89
N ALA A 11 -19.41 -8.36 12.48
CA ALA A 11 -19.02 -7.65 11.26
C ALA A 11 -17.79 -6.80 11.57
N THR A 12 -16.63 -7.29 11.17
CA THR A 12 -15.39 -6.50 11.16
C THR A 12 -15.42 -5.63 9.90
N LEU A 13 -15.40 -4.31 10.06
CA LEU A 13 -15.19 -3.38 8.96
C LEU A 13 -13.74 -3.51 8.52
N CYS A 14 -13.48 -4.24 7.44
CA CYS A 14 -12.22 -4.16 6.73
C CYS A 14 -12.20 -2.87 5.91
N ILE A 15 -11.32 -1.94 6.30
CA ILE A 15 -10.82 -0.91 5.40
C ILE A 15 -9.81 -1.64 4.52
N THR A 16 -10.20 -1.97 3.31
CA THR A 16 -9.29 -2.51 2.29
C THR A 16 -8.46 -1.37 1.71
N PRO A 17 -7.12 -1.42 1.80
CA PRO A 17 -6.32 -0.70 0.82
C PRO A 17 -6.53 -1.42 -0.53
N PHE A 18 -6.82 -0.66 -1.56
CA PHE A 18 -6.84 -1.17 -2.93
C PHE A 18 -5.40 -1.53 -3.31
N VAL A 19 -5.03 -2.78 -3.13
CA VAL A 19 -3.88 -3.37 -3.81
C VAL A 19 -4.42 -3.89 -5.13
N VAL A 20 -4.07 -3.26 -6.22
CA VAL A 20 -4.29 -3.80 -7.55
C VAL A 20 -3.22 -4.87 -7.77
N ALA A 21 -3.48 -6.09 -7.31
CA ALA A 21 -2.68 -7.24 -7.69
C ALA A 21 -3.03 -7.61 -9.14
N SER A 22 -2.07 -7.55 -10.02
CA SER A 22 -2.16 -8.17 -11.35
C SER A 22 -1.87 -9.66 -11.20
N PRO A 23 -2.78 -10.55 -11.56
CA PRO A 23 -2.68 -11.95 -11.20
C PRO A 23 -2.26 -12.81 -12.39
N TYR A 24 -0.98 -12.99 -12.68
CA TYR A 24 -0.60 -13.95 -13.73
C TYR A 24 0.76 -14.59 -13.50
N SER A 25 0.80 -15.91 -13.40
CA SER A 25 1.99 -16.74 -13.59
C SER A 25 1.72 -17.81 -14.63
N ILE A 26 2.76 -18.23 -15.31
CA ILE A 26 2.74 -19.29 -16.32
C ILE A 26 3.06 -20.61 -15.62
N LEU A 27 2.14 -21.58 -15.66
CA LEU A 27 2.39 -22.97 -15.24
C LEU A 27 2.62 -23.84 -16.47
N ALA A 28 3.69 -24.65 -16.44
CA ALA A 28 3.93 -25.69 -17.42
C ALA A 28 3.24 -27.00 -16.99
N GLU A 29 2.41 -27.58 -17.85
CA GLU A 29 1.93 -28.97 -17.70
C GLU A 29 2.76 -29.94 -18.54
N GLU A 30 3.12 -31.07 -17.95
CA GLU A 30 3.88 -32.14 -18.62
C GLU A 30 3.06 -32.83 -19.73
N ASN A 31 3.52 -32.76 -20.98
CA ASN A 31 3.12 -33.72 -22.03
C ASN A 31 4.27 -34.03 -22.97
N SER A 32 4.67 -35.30 -23.03
CA SER A 32 5.76 -35.82 -23.85
C SER A 32 5.31 -36.21 -25.27
N GLY A 33 5.61 -35.39 -26.24
CA GLY A 33 5.43 -35.71 -27.65
C GLY A 33 5.90 -34.55 -28.55
N ASN A 34 6.75 -34.88 -29.54
CA ASN A 34 7.34 -34.03 -30.58
C ASN A 34 7.68 -32.59 -30.14
N LEU A 35 8.83 -32.45 -29.52
CA LEU A 35 9.27 -31.23 -28.79
C LEU A 35 9.12 -29.89 -29.54
N GLU A 36 9.40 -29.82 -30.84
CA GLU A 36 9.29 -28.53 -31.57
C GLU A 36 7.85 -28.08 -31.84
N GLN A 37 6.93 -28.97 -32.16
CA GLN A 37 5.52 -28.61 -32.35
C GLN A 37 4.74 -28.50 -31.06
N LEU A 38 5.11 -29.26 -30.04
CA LEU A 38 4.52 -29.17 -28.70
C LEU A 38 4.93 -27.86 -28.01
N GLN A 39 6.18 -27.43 -28.15
CA GLN A 39 6.62 -26.14 -27.57
C GLN A 39 5.85 -24.97 -28.16
N ILE A 40 5.66 -24.92 -29.50
CA ILE A 40 4.83 -23.88 -30.12
C ILE A 40 3.36 -23.99 -29.68
N GLN A 41 2.84 -25.18 -29.44
CA GLN A 41 1.48 -25.43 -28.97
C GLN A 41 1.32 -25.13 -27.47
N GLU A 42 2.31 -25.45 -26.65
CA GLU A 42 2.34 -25.06 -25.21
C GLU A 42 2.33 -23.56 -25.03
N TRP A 43 3.10 -22.84 -25.83
CA TRP A 43 3.10 -21.38 -25.87
C TRP A 43 1.75 -20.75 -26.27
N GLN A 44 0.99 -21.43 -27.14
CA GLN A 44 -0.33 -20.98 -27.58
C GLN A 44 -1.46 -21.38 -26.62
N THR A 45 -1.22 -22.37 -25.73
CA THR A 45 -2.25 -22.94 -24.83
C THR A 45 -1.98 -22.70 -23.35
N GLN A 46 -0.84 -22.08 -22.99
CA GLN A 46 -0.62 -21.71 -21.60
C GLN A 46 -1.67 -20.68 -21.18
N GLU A 47 -2.69 -21.15 -20.48
CA GLU A 47 -3.53 -20.29 -19.71
C GLU A 47 -2.62 -19.61 -18.69
N VAL A 48 -2.59 -18.28 -18.73
CA VAL A 48 -1.97 -17.45 -17.71
C VAL A 48 -2.66 -17.79 -16.41
N SER A 49 -2.06 -18.65 -15.61
CA SER A 49 -2.62 -18.98 -14.31
C SER A 49 -2.39 -17.78 -13.39
N ASN A 50 -3.39 -17.47 -12.56
CA ASN A 50 -3.38 -16.36 -11.58
C ASN A 50 -2.36 -16.54 -10.45
N THR A 51 -1.23 -17.16 -10.64
CA THR A 51 -0.21 -17.37 -9.62
C THR A 51 0.90 -16.35 -9.81
N GLY A 52 0.73 -15.24 -9.15
CA GLY A 52 1.76 -14.42 -8.60
C GLY A 52 2.90 -13.96 -9.50
N VAL A 53 2.64 -13.09 -10.45
CA VAL A 53 3.66 -12.09 -10.76
C VAL A 53 3.66 -11.13 -9.59
N VAL A 54 4.71 -11.20 -8.79
CA VAL A 54 4.95 -10.20 -7.80
C VAL A 54 5.40 -8.96 -8.54
N VAL A 55 4.52 -7.98 -8.49
CA VAL A 55 4.76 -6.57 -8.74
C VAL A 55 5.65 -6.30 -9.95
N SER A 56 5.02 -5.96 -11.02
CA SER A 56 5.66 -5.21 -12.09
C SER A 56 6.37 -3.99 -11.50
N ASN A 57 7.45 -3.58 -12.12
CA ASN A 57 8.16 -2.34 -11.83
C ASN A 57 7.28 -1.08 -11.97
N ASP A 58 6.01 -1.21 -12.34
CA ASP A 58 5.04 -0.13 -12.54
C ASP A 58 4.98 0.84 -11.35
N TYR A 59 5.16 0.32 -10.12
CA TYR A 59 5.12 1.13 -8.91
C TYR A 59 6.29 2.10 -8.76
N ILE A 60 7.44 1.82 -9.37
CA ILE A 60 8.62 2.69 -9.26
C ILE A 60 8.55 3.80 -10.30
N PHE A 61 7.90 3.54 -11.43
CA PHE A 61 7.92 4.46 -12.58
C PHE A 61 6.75 5.43 -12.63
N ASP A 62 5.59 5.07 -12.09
CA ASP A 62 4.46 6.00 -11.97
C ASP A 62 4.75 7.18 -11.03
N GLU A 63 5.79 7.06 -10.18
CA GLU A 63 6.22 8.11 -9.26
C GLU A 63 7.60 8.71 -9.61
N LEU A 64 8.31 8.23 -10.62
CA LEU A 64 9.39 9.00 -11.22
C LEU A 64 8.76 10.28 -11.77
N ASP A 65 9.33 11.41 -11.42
CA ASP A 65 8.97 12.68 -12.04
C ASP A 65 9.30 12.56 -13.54
N ILE A 66 8.32 12.10 -14.32
CA ILE A 66 8.40 11.89 -15.77
C ILE A 66 8.72 13.21 -16.52
N ASN A 67 8.61 14.32 -15.80
CA ASN A 67 9.03 15.65 -16.22
C ASN A 67 10.44 16.01 -15.73
N ALA A 68 11.19 15.04 -15.16
CA ALA A 68 12.60 15.29 -14.86
C ALA A 68 13.26 15.81 -16.15
N PRO A 69 13.89 16.99 -16.13
CA PRO A 69 14.42 17.60 -17.33
C PRO A 69 15.39 16.62 -18.00
N VAL A 70 15.34 16.59 -19.33
CA VAL A 70 16.43 16.02 -20.14
C VAL A 70 17.73 16.54 -19.55
N LEU A 71 18.62 15.63 -19.17
CA LEU A 71 19.93 15.99 -18.61
C LEU A 71 20.57 17.00 -19.53
N ASP A 72 20.84 18.20 -19.04
CA ASP A 72 21.63 19.19 -19.82
C ASP A 72 23.05 18.65 -19.88
N GLU A 73 23.47 18.29 -21.08
CA GLU A 73 24.80 17.70 -21.36
C GLU A 73 25.97 18.56 -20.83
N SER A 74 25.69 19.80 -20.40
CA SER A 74 26.69 20.75 -19.91
C SER A 74 27.02 20.64 -18.41
N GLU A 75 26.27 19.91 -17.62
CA GLU A 75 26.37 19.92 -16.13
C GLU A 75 26.86 18.61 -15.49
N THR A 76 27.23 17.59 -16.26
CA THR A 76 27.67 16.30 -15.69
C THR A 76 29.20 16.18 -15.64
N GLU A 77 29.75 15.87 -14.46
CA GLU A 77 31.20 15.62 -14.28
C GLU A 77 31.68 14.34 -14.99
N ASP A 78 30.81 13.42 -15.39
CA ASP A 78 31.11 12.17 -16.10
C ASP A 78 31.09 12.37 -17.63
N GLY A 79 31.86 13.38 -18.13
CA GLY A 79 31.89 13.78 -19.53
C GLY A 79 32.41 12.75 -20.55
N ILE A 80 32.67 11.49 -20.17
CA ILE A 80 33.20 10.46 -21.09
C ILE A 80 32.08 9.69 -21.77
N LEU A 81 30.99 9.32 -21.07
CA LEU A 81 29.88 8.58 -21.65
C LEU A 81 28.96 9.44 -22.53
N HIS A 82 28.74 10.70 -22.16
CA HIS A 82 27.87 11.61 -22.92
C HIS A 82 28.42 12.07 -24.28
N ALA A 83 29.72 11.91 -24.51
CA ALA A 83 30.36 12.28 -25.81
C ALA A 83 30.18 11.20 -26.88
N GLN A 84 29.68 10.01 -26.56
CA GLN A 84 29.54 8.92 -27.51
C GLN A 84 28.24 9.07 -28.28
N SER A 85 28.33 9.22 -29.61
CA SER A 85 27.13 9.27 -30.46
C SER A 85 26.44 7.90 -30.49
N VAL A 86 25.15 7.87 -30.20
CA VAL A 86 24.34 6.65 -30.28
C VAL A 86 24.14 6.28 -31.76
N PRO A 87 24.54 5.07 -32.20
CA PRO A 87 24.32 4.64 -33.58
C PRO A 87 22.85 4.25 -33.78
N SER A 88 22.36 4.33 -35.02
CA SER A 88 21.00 3.90 -35.36
C SER A 88 20.75 2.38 -35.19
N SER A 89 21.81 1.59 -35.04
CA SER A 89 21.70 0.16 -34.63
C SER A 89 22.92 -0.26 -33.84
N TYR A 90 22.71 -1.10 -32.85
CA TYR A 90 23.75 -1.65 -31.98
C TYR A 90 23.43 -3.10 -31.63
N ALA A 91 24.49 -3.94 -31.66
CA ALA A 91 24.40 -5.36 -31.27
C ALA A 91 23.28 -6.12 -32.02
N SER A 92 22.87 -5.65 -33.19
CA SER A 92 21.77 -6.23 -33.97
C SER A 92 22.10 -7.59 -34.63
N ASN A 93 23.36 -8.01 -34.56
CA ASN A 93 23.83 -9.31 -35.06
C ASN A 93 23.92 -10.32 -33.90
N ILE A 94 22.96 -11.22 -33.81
CA ILE A 94 22.86 -12.23 -32.73
C ILE A 94 24.08 -13.17 -32.71
N ASP A 95 24.65 -13.53 -33.88
CA ASP A 95 25.84 -14.40 -33.93
C ASP A 95 27.07 -13.73 -33.30
N GLN A 96 27.17 -12.39 -33.39
CA GLN A 96 28.20 -11.65 -32.70
C GLN A 96 27.93 -11.52 -31.20
N LEU A 97 26.67 -11.38 -30.80
CA LEU A 97 26.28 -11.39 -29.38
C LEU A 97 26.63 -12.72 -28.72
N THR A 98 26.19 -13.84 -29.31
CA THR A 98 26.47 -15.19 -28.79
C THR A 98 27.96 -15.58 -28.87
N ALA A 99 28.74 -14.91 -29.71
CA ALA A 99 30.20 -15.04 -29.71
C ALA A 99 30.85 -14.33 -28.51
N LYS A 100 30.26 -13.22 -28.04
CA LYS A 100 30.78 -12.39 -26.94
C LYS A 100 30.23 -12.77 -25.58
N TYR A 101 28.93 -13.09 -25.50
CA TYR A 101 28.20 -13.32 -24.25
C TYR A 101 27.71 -14.77 -24.12
N PRO A 102 27.37 -15.24 -22.90
CA PRO A 102 26.79 -16.55 -22.68
C PRO A 102 25.49 -16.75 -23.46
N GLU A 103 25.21 -18.01 -23.82
CA GLU A 103 23.94 -18.38 -24.45
C GLU A 103 22.75 -18.11 -23.51
N ALA A 104 21.56 -17.92 -24.07
CA ALA A 104 20.34 -17.75 -23.29
C ALA A 104 20.02 -19.05 -22.55
N ARG A 105 19.81 -18.96 -21.24
CA ARG A 105 19.47 -20.08 -20.37
C ARG A 105 17.97 -20.30 -20.29
N ASP A 106 17.54 -21.43 -19.73
CA ASP A 106 16.15 -21.84 -19.62
C ASP A 106 15.67 -21.81 -18.17
N GLN A 107 14.73 -20.89 -17.87
CA GLN A 107 14.13 -20.75 -16.55
C GLN A 107 13.12 -21.85 -16.20
N ASN A 108 12.66 -22.65 -17.21
CA ASN A 108 11.61 -23.62 -17.00
C ASN A 108 11.95 -24.64 -15.89
N PRO A 109 10.96 -25.02 -15.06
CA PRO A 109 9.53 -24.68 -15.16
C PRO A 109 9.06 -23.57 -14.20
N TYR A 110 9.94 -22.68 -13.73
CA TYR A 110 9.62 -21.74 -12.66
C TYR A 110 9.52 -20.29 -13.12
N GLY A 111 8.80 -19.46 -12.32
CA GLY A 111 8.62 -18.03 -12.55
C GLY A 111 9.84 -17.18 -12.13
N THR A 112 11.04 -17.59 -12.55
CA THR A 112 12.33 -16.99 -12.16
C THR A 112 12.93 -16.08 -13.23
N CYS A 113 12.16 -15.65 -14.23
CA CYS A 113 12.64 -14.77 -15.32
C CYS A 113 13.41 -13.53 -14.80
N TRP A 114 12.96 -12.95 -13.71
CA TRP A 114 13.59 -11.79 -13.07
C TRP A 114 15.00 -12.12 -12.55
N ALA A 115 15.23 -13.32 -12.00
CA ALA A 115 16.54 -13.75 -11.53
C ALA A 115 17.47 -14.02 -12.73
N PHE A 116 16.97 -14.69 -13.78
CA PHE A 116 17.71 -14.95 -15.03
C PHE A 116 18.11 -13.64 -15.71
N ALA A 117 17.20 -12.68 -15.80
CA ALA A 117 17.52 -11.39 -16.37
C ALA A 117 18.52 -10.62 -15.51
N SER A 118 18.35 -10.58 -14.18
CA SER A 118 19.25 -9.86 -13.28
C SER A 118 20.67 -10.44 -13.25
N VAL A 119 20.78 -11.77 -13.22
CA VAL A 119 22.08 -12.46 -13.30
C VAL A 119 22.70 -12.27 -14.70
N GLY A 120 21.88 -12.31 -15.75
CA GLY A 120 22.32 -12.00 -17.10
C GLY A 120 22.88 -10.58 -17.25
N LEU A 121 22.30 -9.58 -16.55
CA LEU A 121 22.86 -8.22 -16.50
C LEU A 121 24.25 -8.24 -15.88
N ALA A 122 24.45 -8.95 -14.77
CA ALA A 122 25.75 -9.10 -14.12
C ALA A 122 26.80 -9.69 -15.08
N GLU A 123 26.45 -10.78 -15.78
CA GLU A 123 27.37 -11.43 -16.71
C GLU A 123 27.74 -10.53 -17.89
N PHE A 124 26.76 -9.79 -18.44
CA PHE A 124 27.00 -8.88 -19.57
C PHE A 124 27.90 -7.72 -19.17
N ASP A 125 27.67 -7.14 -18.02
CA ASP A 125 28.45 -6.05 -17.49
C ASP A 125 29.91 -6.48 -17.20
N LEU A 126 30.08 -7.53 -16.44
CA LEU A 126 31.40 -8.10 -16.11
C LEU A 126 32.23 -8.51 -17.34
N ILE A 127 31.57 -8.99 -18.41
CA ILE A 127 32.22 -9.26 -19.71
C ILE A 127 32.55 -7.99 -20.46
N ASN A 128 31.66 -6.99 -20.41
CA ASN A 128 31.86 -5.71 -21.07
C ASN A 128 33.07 -4.96 -20.50
N ASP A 129 33.24 -5.02 -19.21
CA ASP A 129 34.37 -4.46 -18.46
C ASP A 129 35.66 -5.28 -18.58
N GLY A 130 35.56 -6.48 -19.17
CA GLY A 130 36.72 -7.36 -19.35
C GLY A 130 37.18 -8.07 -18.07
N ILE A 131 36.34 -8.09 -17.03
CA ILE A 131 36.57 -8.79 -15.77
C ILE A 131 36.47 -10.31 -15.97
N TYR A 132 35.44 -10.73 -16.69
CA TYR A 132 35.23 -12.13 -17.06
C TYR A 132 35.14 -12.32 -18.58
N ASP A 133 35.22 -13.53 -19.04
CA ASP A 133 34.96 -13.90 -20.42
C ASP A 133 33.57 -14.54 -20.56
N LYS A 134 33.16 -14.89 -21.79
CA LYS A 134 31.84 -15.46 -22.09
C LYS A 134 31.51 -16.79 -21.39
N ASN A 135 32.48 -17.39 -20.68
CA ASN A 135 32.26 -18.62 -19.93
C ASN A 135 31.83 -18.37 -18.47
N VAL A 136 31.67 -17.10 -18.09
CA VAL A 136 31.07 -16.75 -16.80
C VAL A 136 29.66 -17.35 -16.72
N ASP A 137 29.34 -17.95 -15.61
CA ASP A 137 28.08 -18.66 -15.37
C ASP A 137 27.71 -18.47 -13.92
N LEU A 138 26.80 -17.51 -13.67
CA LEU A 138 26.36 -17.09 -12.33
C LEU A 138 25.00 -17.70 -12.01
N SER A 139 24.74 -17.98 -10.73
CA SER A 139 23.57 -18.74 -10.28
C SER A 139 22.32 -17.89 -10.14
N GLU A 140 21.33 -18.15 -10.94
CA GLU A 140 19.98 -17.60 -10.81
C GLU A 140 19.22 -18.20 -9.62
N LEU A 141 19.48 -19.47 -9.32
CA LEU A 141 18.83 -20.16 -8.21
C LEU A 141 19.26 -19.62 -6.86
N GLN A 142 20.53 -19.25 -6.71
CA GLN A 142 21.02 -18.61 -5.48
C GLN A 142 20.31 -17.28 -5.23
N LEU A 143 20.26 -16.40 -6.22
CA LEU A 143 19.56 -15.12 -6.11
C LEU A 143 18.08 -15.31 -5.78
N ALA A 144 17.41 -16.21 -6.51
CA ALA A 144 15.99 -16.50 -6.26
C ALA A 144 15.78 -17.05 -4.85
N TYR A 145 16.59 -18.00 -4.40
CA TYR A 145 16.47 -18.60 -3.08
C TYR A 145 16.58 -17.56 -1.97
N PHE A 146 17.67 -16.79 -1.93
CA PHE A 146 17.92 -15.83 -0.84
C PHE A 146 17.04 -14.56 -0.93
N THR A 147 16.37 -14.34 -2.05
CA THR A 147 15.33 -13.32 -2.11
C THR A 147 14.10 -13.72 -1.27
N TYR A 148 13.71 -14.99 -1.29
CA TYR A 148 12.55 -15.48 -0.54
C TYR A 148 12.89 -16.05 0.83
N ASN A 149 14.18 -16.34 1.10
CA ASN A 149 14.65 -16.90 2.35
C ASN A 149 15.77 -16.00 2.88
N PHE A 150 15.40 -15.13 3.79
CA PHE A 150 16.34 -14.14 4.34
C PHE A 150 17.50 -14.80 5.06
N GLU A 151 18.69 -14.28 4.81
CA GLU A 151 19.91 -14.58 5.60
C GLU A 151 20.50 -13.27 6.10
N LYS A 152 20.78 -13.18 7.39
CA LYS A 152 21.34 -11.96 7.99
C LYS A 152 22.78 -11.72 7.57
N ASP A 153 23.19 -10.47 7.47
CA ASP A 153 24.56 -10.11 7.15
C ASP A 153 25.55 -10.53 8.26
N GLN A 154 26.80 -10.70 7.87
CA GLN A 154 27.85 -11.18 8.77
C GLN A 154 28.22 -10.20 9.90
N LEU A 155 27.98 -8.90 9.70
CA LEU A 155 28.23 -7.85 10.68
C LEU A 155 27.01 -7.61 11.59
N GLY A 156 25.87 -8.27 11.31
CA GLY A 156 24.67 -8.27 12.13
C GLY A 156 23.81 -7.00 12.01
N GLY A 157 24.08 -6.15 11.04
CA GLY A 157 23.30 -4.92 10.86
C GLY A 157 21.86 -5.15 10.41
N THR A 158 21.58 -6.26 9.72
CA THR A 158 20.27 -6.68 9.27
C THR A 158 19.59 -7.71 10.20
N GLU A 159 20.09 -7.85 11.44
CA GLU A 159 19.51 -8.80 12.39
C GLU A 159 18.08 -8.45 12.77
N GLY A 160 17.18 -9.41 12.58
CA GLY A 160 15.73 -9.25 12.82
C GLY A 160 14.91 -8.90 11.58
N ASP A 161 15.55 -8.58 10.46
CA ASP A 161 14.89 -8.55 9.17
C ASP A 161 14.47 -9.95 8.75
N THR A 162 13.39 -10.07 8.01
CA THR A 162 12.93 -11.36 7.51
C THR A 162 12.38 -11.24 6.10
N ALA A 163 12.58 -12.29 5.32
CA ALA A 163 11.72 -12.59 4.16
C ALA A 163 11.21 -14.00 4.36
N LYS A 164 9.91 -14.17 4.44
CA LYS A 164 9.29 -15.46 4.74
C LYS A 164 8.14 -15.74 3.79
N TYR A 165 8.32 -16.77 3.00
CA TYR A 165 7.27 -17.33 2.19
C TYR A 165 6.35 -18.22 3.03
N THR A 166 5.05 -18.05 2.86
CA THR A 166 4.02 -18.93 3.41
C THR A 166 3.08 -19.38 2.31
N THR A 167 2.75 -20.68 2.26
CA THR A 167 1.78 -21.23 1.32
C THR A 167 0.65 -21.93 2.04
N GLY A 168 -0.57 -21.84 1.48
CA GLY A 168 -1.66 -22.74 1.82
C GLY A 168 -1.37 -24.16 1.32
N SER A 169 -2.08 -25.16 1.85
CA SER A 169 -1.95 -26.56 1.42
C SER A 169 -2.23 -26.70 -0.09
N GLY A 170 -1.21 -27.04 -0.87
CA GLY A 170 -1.28 -27.22 -2.31
C GLY A 170 -1.05 -25.95 -3.14
N GLY A 171 -0.58 -24.88 -2.56
CA GLY A 171 -0.16 -23.67 -3.28
C GLY A 171 1.19 -23.83 -3.98
N PRO A 172 1.55 -22.91 -4.90
CA PRO A 172 2.81 -22.93 -5.62
C PRO A 172 3.99 -22.81 -4.67
N ASN A 173 5.17 -23.30 -5.08
CA ASN A 173 6.41 -23.04 -4.35
C ASN A 173 6.86 -21.56 -4.54
N TYR A 174 7.81 -21.09 -3.71
CA TYR A 174 8.26 -19.68 -3.74
C TYR A 174 8.90 -19.29 -5.10
N LEU A 175 9.48 -20.22 -5.85
CA LEU A 175 10.09 -19.91 -7.16
C LEU A 175 9.04 -19.51 -8.22
N ASN A 176 7.76 -19.80 -7.98
CA ASN A 176 6.67 -19.38 -8.85
C ASN A 176 6.01 -18.04 -8.42
N LEU A 177 6.55 -17.38 -7.40
CA LEU A 177 6.02 -16.09 -6.96
C LEU A 177 6.34 -14.94 -7.92
N GLY A 178 7.34 -15.13 -8.78
CA GLY A 178 7.92 -14.04 -9.56
C GLY A 178 8.82 -13.15 -8.71
N GLY A 179 9.23 -12.04 -9.25
CA GLY A 179 10.10 -11.03 -8.63
C GLY A 179 10.37 -9.91 -9.62
N ASN A 180 11.26 -9.00 -9.28
CA ASN A 180 11.58 -7.87 -10.13
C ASN A 180 13.03 -7.39 -9.91
N TYR A 181 13.48 -6.46 -10.74
CA TYR A 181 14.83 -5.90 -10.65
C TYR A 181 15.10 -5.15 -9.35
N GLN A 182 14.08 -4.54 -8.73
CA GLN A 182 14.25 -3.90 -7.42
C GLN A 182 14.59 -4.92 -6.34
N MET A 183 13.86 -6.04 -6.27
CA MET A 183 14.16 -7.11 -5.32
C MET A 183 15.57 -7.68 -5.55
N ALA A 184 15.95 -7.91 -6.81
CA ALA A 184 17.27 -8.36 -7.18
C ALA A 184 18.36 -7.36 -6.78
N SER A 185 18.18 -6.07 -7.12
CA SER A 185 19.14 -5.02 -6.79
C SER A 185 19.34 -4.87 -5.28
N ARG A 186 18.23 -4.96 -4.51
CA ARG A 186 18.31 -4.91 -3.03
C ARG A 186 19.12 -6.06 -2.46
N ARG A 187 18.96 -7.29 -2.99
CA ARG A 187 19.75 -8.44 -2.54
C ARG A 187 21.20 -8.37 -2.95
N LEU A 188 21.45 -8.05 -4.21
CA LEU A 188 22.83 -8.01 -4.74
C LEU A 188 23.67 -6.89 -4.11
N THR A 189 23.07 -5.72 -3.82
CA THR A 189 23.77 -4.64 -3.09
C THR A 189 23.95 -4.91 -1.60
N GLN A 190 23.27 -5.91 -1.04
CA GLN A 190 23.58 -6.44 0.30
C GLN A 190 24.76 -7.40 0.29
N TRP A 191 25.35 -7.69 -0.87
CA TRP A 191 26.37 -8.73 -1.12
C TRP A 191 25.83 -10.15 -0.96
N ILE A 192 24.53 -10.36 -1.19
CA ILE A 192 23.94 -11.69 -1.30
C ILE A 192 24.12 -12.19 -2.73
N GLY A 193 25.26 -12.77 -3.01
CA GLY A 193 25.70 -13.14 -4.38
C GLY A 193 26.41 -11.95 -5.07
N ALA A 194 26.74 -12.05 -6.38
CA ALA A 194 26.49 -13.23 -7.24
C ALA A 194 27.51 -14.37 -6.97
N VAL A 195 27.04 -15.61 -7.04
CA VAL A 195 27.90 -16.80 -6.92
C VAL A 195 27.95 -17.58 -8.24
N ASN A 196 28.95 -18.45 -8.41
CA ASN A 196 29.01 -19.28 -9.60
C ASN A 196 27.83 -20.27 -9.67
N GLU A 197 27.33 -20.56 -10.85
CA GLU A 197 26.30 -21.58 -11.13
C GLU A 197 26.72 -22.96 -10.61
N SER A 198 28.00 -23.31 -10.68
CA SER A 198 28.53 -24.58 -10.14
C SER A 198 28.34 -24.75 -8.63
N ASP A 199 28.17 -23.66 -7.87
CA ASP A 199 27.98 -23.69 -6.42
C ASP A 199 26.54 -23.94 -6.04
N VAL A 200 25.59 -23.30 -6.76
CA VAL A 200 24.14 -23.46 -6.57
C VAL A 200 23.48 -23.63 -7.92
N PRO A 201 23.64 -24.78 -8.57
CA PRO A 201 23.21 -24.97 -9.95
C PRO A 201 21.69 -25.01 -10.08
N TYR A 202 21.14 -24.36 -11.13
CA TYR A 202 19.70 -24.36 -11.41
C TYR A 202 19.14 -25.77 -11.55
N SER A 203 19.94 -26.70 -12.08
CA SER A 203 19.60 -28.11 -12.15
C SER A 203 19.37 -28.81 -10.80
N ALA A 204 19.79 -28.19 -9.68
CA ALA A 204 19.55 -28.69 -8.33
C ALA A 204 18.27 -28.18 -7.67
N VAL A 205 17.39 -27.51 -8.41
CA VAL A 205 16.20 -26.83 -7.90
C VAL A 205 15.30 -27.73 -7.03
N ASP A 206 15.09 -28.98 -7.36
CA ASP A 206 14.28 -29.91 -6.55
C ASP A 206 14.91 -30.18 -5.17
N ASN A 207 16.24 -30.27 -5.15
CA ASN A 207 16.97 -30.39 -3.88
C ASN A 207 16.89 -29.11 -3.05
N VAL A 208 17.02 -27.95 -3.69
CA VAL A 208 16.91 -26.63 -3.03
C VAL A 208 15.53 -26.42 -2.46
N LEU A 209 14.46 -26.73 -3.20
CA LEU A 209 13.10 -26.66 -2.69
C LEU A 209 12.84 -27.58 -1.48
N SER A 210 13.54 -28.71 -1.40
CA SER A 210 13.37 -29.68 -0.33
C SER A 210 14.25 -29.40 0.90
N ASN A 211 15.48 -28.94 0.69
CA ASN A 211 16.52 -28.86 1.72
C ASN A 211 17.07 -27.45 1.95
N GLY A 212 16.76 -26.49 1.09
CA GLY A 212 17.33 -25.14 1.11
C GLY A 212 18.73 -25.07 0.52
N VAL A 213 19.33 -23.88 0.67
CA VAL A 213 20.71 -23.57 0.28
C VAL A 213 21.51 -23.27 1.57
N GLU A 214 22.77 -23.69 1.64
CA GLU A 214 23.64 -23.40 2.78
C GLU A 214 23.89 -21.88 2.90
N SER A 215 23.84 -21.34 4.12
CA SER A 215 24.03 -19.90 4.41
C SER A 215 25.35 -19.31 3.91
N LYS A 216 26.40 -20.15 3.74
CA LYS A 216 27.68 -19.71 3.17
C LYS A 216 27.56 -19.14 1.76
N TYR A 217 26.54 -19.58 0.98
CA TYR A 217 26.28 -19.09 -0.36
C TYR A 217 25.50 -17.75 -0.39
N ALA A 218 25.13 -17.21 0.78
CA ALA A 218 24.60 -15.85 0.85
C ALA A 218 25.73 -14.82 0.79
N TYR A 219 26.78 -14.95 1.64
CA TYR A 219 27.77 -13.90 1.86
C TYR A 219 29.24 -14.32 1.75
N SER A 220 29.54 -15.59 1.54
CA SER A 220 30.94 -16.07 1.65
C SER A 220 31.45 -16.78 0.40
N SER A 221 30.65 -16.83 -0.65
CA SER A 221 30.97 -17.51 -1.92
C SER A 221 30.69 -16.63 -3.13
N ASP A 222 30.42 -15.36 -2.91
CA ASP A 222 30.24 -14.35 -3.94
C ASP A 222 31.51 -14.17 -4.76
N VAL A 223 31.35 -13.92 -6.03
CA VAL A 223 32.45 -13.71 -7.00
C VAL A 223 32.39 -12.34 -7.65
N ALA A 224 31.30 -11.63 -7.47
CA ALA A 224 31.09 -10.26 -7.94
C ALA A 224 30.08 -9.54 -7.06
N HIS A 225 30.27 -8.24 -6.89
CA HIS A 225 29.37 -7.35 -6.17
C HIS A 225 28.66 -6.39 -7.12
N LEU A 226 27.36 -6.16 -6.89
CA LEU A 226 26.61 -5.09 -7.54
C LEU A 226 26.97 -3.76 -6.86
N GLU A 227 27.68 -2.90 -7.60
CA GLU A 227 28.22 -1.63 -7.09
C GLU A 227 27.23 -0.49 -7.31
N ASN A 228 26.67 -0.39 -8.52
CA ASN A 228 25.69 0.63 -8.85
C ASN A 228 24.46 0.06 -9.55
N VAL A 229 23.35 0.74 -9.37
CA VAL A 229 22.09 0.48 -10.07
C VAL A 229 21.59 1.80 -10.65
N TYR A 230 21.40 1.85 -11.97
CA TYR A 230 20.80 3.02 -12.61
C TYR A 230 19.40 2.65 -13.13
N VAL A 231 18.45 3.52 -12.87
CA VAL A 231 17.06 3.34 -13.30
C VAL A 231 16.69 4.48 -14.22
N LEU A 232 16.37 4.16 -15.48
CA LEU A 232 16.08 5.13 -16.52
C LEU A 232 14.71 4.87 -17.15
N SER A 233 14.16 5.90 -17.79
CA SER A 233 12.91 5.80 -18.55
C SER A 233 13.20 5.43 -20.01
N LEU A 234 12.64 4.31 -20.47
CA LEU A 234 12.68 3.90 -21.89
C LEU A 234 11.93 4.87 -22.80
N LYS A 235 10.88 5.52 -22.27
CA LYS A 235 10.02 6.44 -23.06
C LYS A 235 10.60 7.84 -23.12
N ASN A 236 11.12 8.34 -22.00
CA ASN A 236 11.56 9.74 -21.89
C ASN A 236 13.06 9.92 -22.17
N ASN A 237 13.87 8.88 -21.92
CA ASN A 237 15.32 8.93 -22.07
C ASN A 237 15.89 7.76 -22.90
N PRO A 238 15.30 7.36 -24.04
CA PRO A 238 15.73 6.18 -24.80
C PRO A 238 17.20 6.29 -25.29
N GLU A 239 17.66 7.46 -25.62
CA GLU A 239 19.05 7.67 -26.04
C GLU A 239 20.04 7.41 -24.91
N GLU A 240 19.69 7.80 -23.68
CA GLU A 240 20.51 7.53 -22.51
C GLU A 240 20.52 6.04 -22.15
N VAL A 241 19.36 5.36 -22.24
CA VAL A 241 19.29 3.90 -22.11
C VAL A 241 20.18 3.20 -23.12
N LYS A 242 20.21 3.66 -24.39
CA LYS A 242 21.10 3.12 -25.43
C LYS A 242 22.58 3.31 -25.07
N LYS A 243 22.97 4.48 -24.53
CA LYS A 243 24.35 4.72 -24.04
C LYS A 243 24.72 3.75 -22.92
N GLN A 244 23.82 3.54 -21.94
CA GLN A 244 24.04 2.62 -20.84
C GLN A 244 24.15 1.16 -21.32
N ILE A 245 23.34 0.73 -22.30
CA ILE A 245 23.49 -0.58 -22.93
C ILE A 245 24.86 -0.71 -23.63
N MET A 246 25.37 0.34 -24.23
CA MET A 246 26.72 0.33 -24.82
C MET A 246 27.82 0.23 -23.77
N ALA A 247 27.63 0.87 -22.61
CA ALA A 247 28.57 0.84 -21.49
C ALA A 247 28.55 -0.49 -20.72
N HIS A 248 27.38 -0.99 -20.38
CA HIS A 248 27.18 -2.14 -19.48
C HIS A 248 26.75 -3.43 -20.20
N GLY A 249 26.58 -3.40 -21.51
CA GLY A 249 26.22 -4.56 -22.33
C GLY A 249 24.73 -4.83 -22.45
N ALA A 250 23.91 -4.48 -21.43
CA ALA A 250 22.47 -4.71 -21.46
C ALA A 250 21.71 -3.79 -20.49
N ALA A 251 20.39 -3.72 -20.67
CA ALA A 251 19.45 -3.13 -19.73
C ALA A 251 18.34 -4.12 -19.38
N GLY A 252 17.99 -4.23 -18.12
CA GLY A 252 16.82 -5.00 -17.67
C GLY A 252 15.53 -4.26 -18.02
N ALA A 253 14.54 -4.99 -18.52
CA ALA A 253 13.22 -4.46 -18.81
C ALA A 253 12.13 -5.49 -18.50
N SER A 254 10.92 -5.01 -18.27
CA SER A 254 9.76 -5.86 -18.05
C SER A 254 8.65 -5.54 -19.03
N TYR A 255 7.87 -6.54 -19.41
CA TYR A 255 6.68 -6.34 -20.23
C TYR A 255 5.58 -7.36 -19.83
N LEU A 256 4.35 -7.07 -20.24
CA LEU A 256 3.26 -8.03 -20.06
C LEU A 256 3.15 -8.92 -21.29
N HIS A 257 3.57 -10.17 -21.13
CA HIS A 257 3.60 -11.14 -22.23
C HIS A 257 2.21 -11.68 -22.56
N ARG A 258 1.88 -11.69 -23.86
CA ARG A 258 0.75 -12.42 -24.44
C ARG A 258 1.23 -13.24 -25.63
N ASN A 259 0.70 -14.46 -25.74
CA ASN A 259 1.11 -15.37 -26.81
C ASN A 259 0.78 -14.84 -28.23
N ASP A 260 -0.29 -14.05 -28.38
CA ASP A 260 -0.70 -13.46 -29.64
C ASP A 260 0.16 -12.28 -30.11
N GLY A 261 0.95 -11.70 -29.18
CA GLY A 261 1.97 -10.69 -29.51
C GLY A 261 3.24 -11.28 -30.15
N LEU A 262 3.54 -12.57 -29.86
CA LEU A 262 4.74 -13.24 -30.36
C LEU A 262 4.45 -13.90 -31.73
N SER A 263 5.29 -13.65 -32.70
CA SER A 263 5.19 -14.30 -34.02
C SER A 263 6.58 -14.62 -34.57
N TYR A 264 6.65 -15.67 -35.40
CA TYR A 264 7.89 -16.08 -36.05
C TYR A 264 7.97 -15.49 -37.46
N ASN A 265 8.97 -14.67 -37.70
CA ASN A 265 9.25 -14.12 -39.02
C ASN A 265 10.21 -15.04 -39.79
N THR A 266 9.68 -15.73 -40.79
CA THR A 266 10.44 -16.72 -41.60
C THR A 266 11.53 -16.10 -42.47
N SER A 267 11.37 -14.82 -42.83
CA SER A 267 12.37 -14.10 -43.64
C SER A 267 13.58 -13.68 -42.80
N LEU A 268 13.35 -13.38 -41.56
CA LEU A 268 14.41 -13.03 -40.58
C LEU A 268 14.97 -14.28 -39.90
N ASN A 269 14.25 -15.40 -39.96
CA ASN A 269 14.51 -16.61 -39.19
C ASN A 269 14.58 -16.29 -37.67
N ARG A 270 13.65 -15.46 -37.17
CA ARG A 270 13.63 -14.94 -35.80
C ARG A 270 12.20 -14.67 -35.32
N TYR A 271 12.01 -14.71 -34.00
CA TYR A 271 10.80 -14.23 -33.36
C TYR A 271 10.76 -12.71 -33.32
N VAL A 272 9.55 -12.17 -33.40
CA VAL A 272 9.24 -10.74 -33.25
C VAL A 272 8.04 -10.61 -32.31
N TYR A 273 8.00 -9.54 -31.54
CA TYR A 273 6.94 -9.29 -30.57
C TYR A 273 6.36 -7.89 -30.73
N TYR A 274 5.06 -7.82 -30.87
CA TYR A 274 4.31 -6.58 -30.84
C TYR A 274 2.91 -6.82 -30.25
N ASP A 275 2.55 -6.07 -29.23
CA ASP A 275 1.19 -6.03 -28.66
C ASP A 275 0.76 -4.58 -28.52
N SER A 276 -0.46 -4.28 -28.99
CA SER A 276 -1.10 -2.96 -28.84
C SER A 276 -1.86 -2.81 -27.52
N GLU A 277 -1.94 -3.87 -26.72
CA GLU A 277 -2.63 -3.89 -25.44
C GLU A 277 -1.62 -3.97 -24.28
N ASN A 278 -1.88 -3.20 -23.24
CA ASN A 278 -1.12 -3.26 -21.99
C ASN A 278 -1.75 -4.28 -21.04
N SER A 279 -1.64 -5.57 -21.38
CA SER A 279 -2.19 -6.69 -20.59
C SER A 279 -1.39 -7.96 -20.85
N GLY A 280 -1.41 -8.89 -19.91
CA GLY A 280 -0.72 -10.18 -20.05
C GLY A 280 -0.07 -10.62 -18.75
N GLY A 281 0.82 -11.61 -18.83
CA GLY A 281 1.65 -12.07 -17.71
C GLY A 281 2.97 -11.29 -17.65
N GLY A 282 3.36 -10.82 -16.46
CA GLY A 282 4.62 -10.10 -16.30
C GLY A 282 5.83 -10.97 -16.65
N HIS A 283 6.78 -10.42 -17.39
CA HIS A 283 7.99 -11.11 -17.80
C HIS A 283 9.19 -10.15 -17.81
N ALA A 284 10.24 -10.52 -17.09
CA ALA A 284 11.49 -9.77 -17.05
C ALA A 284 12.46 -10.30 -18.13
N VAL A 285 13.08 -9.39 -18.88
CA VAL A 285 13.97 -9.67 -20.01
C VAL A 285 15.12 -8.67 -20.09
N MET A 286 16.11 -8.93 -20.91
CA MET A 286 17.21 -8.01 -21.13
C MET A 286 17.10 -7.34 -22.51
N ILE A 287 17.20 -6.05 -22.58
CA ILE A 287 17.45 -5.31 -23.83
C ILE A 287 18.97 -5.35 -24.06
N VAL A 288 19.40 -5.98 -25.14
CA VAL A 288 20.83 -6.15 -25.45
C VAL A 288 21.28 -5.40 -26.71
N GLY A 289 20.35 -4.78 -27.40
CA GLY A 289 20.62 -4.03 -28.62
C GLY A 289 19.37 -3.39 -29.20
N TRP A 290 19.52 -2.74 -30.34
CA TRP A 290 18.41 -2.10 -31.06
C TRP A 290 18.72 -1.93 -32.54
N ASP A 291 17.66 -1.65 -33.33
CA ASP A 291 17.75 -1.16 -34.70
C ASP A 291 16.59 -0.18 -34.95
N ASP A 292 16.93 1.13 -35.10
CA ASP A 292 15.96 2.20 -35.35
C ASP A 292 15.30 2.08 -36.74
N ASN A 293 15.90 1.31 -37.64
CA ASN A 293 15.40 1.05 -38.99
C ASN A 293 14.74 -0.35 -39.10
N PHE A 294 14.54 -1.06 -38.00
CA PHE A 294 13.87 -2.35 -38.04
C PHE A 294 12.44 -2.19 -38.55
N SER A 295 12.16 -2.74 -39.74
CA SER A 295 10.90 -2.48 -40.42
C SER A 295 9.71 -3.00 -39.63
N LYS A 296 8.71 -2.14 -39.45
CA LYS A 296 7.41 -2.50 -38.88
C LYS A 296 6.71 -3.65 -39.61
N ASP A 297 7.02 -3.84 -40.90
CA ASP A 297 6.45 -4.94 -41.70
C ASP A 297 7.00 -6.30 -41.32
N ASN A 298 8.07 -6.35 -40.52
CA ASN A 298 8.60 -7.60 -39.98
C ASN A 298 7.70 -8.21 -38.89
N PHE A 299 6.84 -7.41 -38.24
CA PHE A 299 5.92 -7.89 -37.22
C PHE A 299 4.70 -8.60 -37.84
N GLY A 300 4.29 -9.71 -37.22
CA GLY A 300 3.22 -10.55 -37.72
C GLY A 300 1.81 -10.07 -37.34
N GLY A 301 0.79 -10.77 -37.87
CA GLY A 301 -0.59 -10.57 -37.48
C GLY A 301 -1.31 -9.42 -38.20
N SER A 302 -2.55 -9.18 -37.76
CA SER A 302 -3.41 -8.08 -38.26
C SER A 302 -3.13 -6.75 -37.59
N ASN A 303 -2.47 -6.77 -36.44
CA ASN A 303 -2.10 -5.61 -35.66
C ASN A 303 -0.58 -5.43 -35.78
N LYS A 304 -0.15 -4.32 -36.37
CA LYS A 304 1.25 -3.99 -36.62
C LYS A 304 1.59 -2.64 -35.99
N PRO A 305 2.85 -2.42 -35.58
CA PRO A 305 3.28 -1.11 -35.16
C PRO A 305 3.12 -0.09 -36.29
N SER A 306 2.99 1.18 -35.94
CA SER A 306 2.82 2.27 -36.89
C SER A 306 4.14 2.80 -37.44
N ALA A 307 5.23 2.65 -36.72
CA ALA A 307 6.58 3.10 -37.08
C ALA A 307 7.61 1.96 -37.06
N ASP A 308 8.73 2.18 -37.73
CA ASP A 308 9.92 1.33 -37.69
C ASP A 308 10.64 1.51 -36.36
N GLY A 309 11.49 0.55 -36.01
CA GLY A 309 12.32 0.53 -34.82
C GLY A 309 11.97 -0.58 -33.85
N ALA A 310 13.01 -1.24 -33.31
CA ALA A 310 12.85 -2.33 -32.37
C ALA A 310 14.05 -2.47 -31.43
N TRP A 311 13.75 -2.91 -30.22
CA TRP A 311 14.70 -3.46 -29.26
C TRP A 311 15.03 -4.90 -29.58
N LEU A 312 16.30 -5.29 -29.43
CA LEU A 312 16.68 -6.70 -29.43
C LEU A 312 16.65 -7.20 -27.98
N ILE A 313 15.78 -8.17 -27.74
CA ILE A 313 15.54 -8.76 -26.43
C ILE A 313 16.26 -10.10 -26.30
N ARG A 314 17.04 -10.29 -25.22
CA ARG A 314 17.50 -11.59 -24.75
C ARG A 314 16.50 -12.14 -23.73
N ASN A 315 16.05 -13.33 -23.99
CA ASN A 315 15.03 -14.03 -23.21
C ASN A 315 15.66 -15.11 -22.30
N SER A 316 14.86 -15.73 -21.46
CA SER A 316 15.22 -16.80 -20.53
C SER A 316 14.49 -18.12 -20.79
N TRP A 317 14.26 -18.45 -22.08
CA TRP A 317 13.56 -19.67 -22.50
C TRP A 317 14.46 -20.60 -23.32
N GLY A 318 15.73 -20.64 -22.97
CA GLY A 318 16.72 -21.47 -23.64
C GLY A 318 16.84 -21.18 -25.13
N THR A 319 17.24 -22.17 -25.90
CA THR A 319 17.40 -22.07 -27.36
C THR A 319 16.07 -21.98 -28.11
N TYR A 320 14.96 -22.08 -27.42
CA TYR A 320 13.63 -22.10 -28.03
C TYR A 320 13.18 -20.71 -28.51
N VAL A 321 13.25 -19.70 -27.62
CA VAL A 321 13.14 -18.27 -27.95
C VAL A 321 14.25 -17.58 -27.19
N ASP A 322 15.45 -17.67 -27.69
CA ASP A 322 16.68 -17.09 -27.11
C ASP A 322 16.71 -15.57 -27.22
N TYR A 323 16.43 -15.08 -28.43
CA TYR A 323 16.34 -13.68 -28.76
C TYR A 323 15.13 -13.39 -29.63
N PHE A 324 14.52 -12.20 -29.45
CA PHE A 324 13.46 -11.70 -30.31
C PHE A 324 13.50 -10.19 -30.46
N TRP A 325 12.93 -9.67 -31.53
CA TRP A 325 12.79 -8.24 -31.74
C TRP A 325 11.46 -7.75 -31.18
N MET A 326 11.49 -6.75 -30.33
CA MET A 326 10.31 -6.10 -29.76
C MET A 326 10.17 -4.70 -30.32
N SER A 327 9.02 -4.37 -30.91
CA SER A 327 8.74 -3.02 -31.40
C SER A 327 8.89 -1.97 -30.31
N TYR A 328 9.44 -0.79 -30.63
CA TYR A 328 9.42 0.36 -29.73
C TYR A 328 8.01 0.78 -29.32
N GLU A 329 7.00 0.53 -30.19
CA GLU A 329 5.60 0.82 -29.93
C GLU A 329 4.88 -0.29 -29.17
N ASN A 330 5.56 -1.28 -28.61
CA ASN A 330 4.93 -2.32 -27.82
C ASN A 330 4.29 -1.74 -26.55
N ALA A 331 2.94 -1.79 -26.48
CA ALA A 331 2.19 -1.14 -25.42
C ALA A 331 2.41 -1.75 -24.03
N SER A 332 2.79 -3.02 -23.98
CA SER A 332 3.01 -3.74 -22.72
C SER A 332 4.43 -3.61 -22.16
N LEU A 333 5.37 -2.99 -22.92
CA LEU A 333 6.71 -2.71 -22.41
C LEU A 333 6.63 -1.62 -21.33
N GLN A 334 7.09 -1.97 -20.15
CA GLN A 334 7.16 -1.06 -19.02
C GLN A 334 8.22 0.02 -19.27
N ASP A 335 8.06 1.18 -18.64
CA ASP A 335 8.95 2.32 -18.90
C ASP A 335 10.37 2.16 -18.32
N GLY A 336 10.56 1.25 -17.36
CA GLY A 336 11.80 1.09 -16.62
C GLY A 336 12.90 0.32 -17.36
N ALA A 337 14.07 0.96 -17.50
CA ALA A 337 15.33 0.31 -17.83
C ALA A 337 16.23 0.24 -16.60
N TRP A 338 16.66 -0.96 -16.24
CA TRP A 338 17.52 -1.23 -15.10
C TRP A 338 18.92 -1.56 -15.60
N ILE A 339 19.88 -0.77 -15.20
CA ILE A 339 21.30 -0.97 -15.49
C ILE A 339 21.96 -1.43 -14.20
N PHE A 340 22.71 -2.54 -14.28
CA PHE A 340 23.47 -3.08 -13.17
C PHE A 340 24.95 -2.97 -13.51
N ASP A 341 25.68 -2.31 -12.64
CA ASP A 341 27.12 -2.07 -12.73
C ASP A 341 27.81 -2.89 -11.65
N PHE A 342 28.55 -3.92 -12.07
CA PHE A 342 29.15 -4.91 -11.21
C PHE A 342 30.67 -4.75 -11.18
N THR A 343 31.24 -5.13 -10.06
CA THR A 343 32.68 -5.23 -9.89
C THR A 343 33.06 -6.61 -9.27
N THR A 344 34.34 -6.87 -9.13
CA THR A 344 34.81 -8.07 -8.44
C THR A 344 34.50 -8.00 -6.93
N ASN A 345 34.40 -9.18 -6.29
CA ASN A 345 34.12 -9.29 -4.85
C ASN A 345 35.23 -8.82 -3.91
N ASN A 346 36.36 -8.32 -4.44
CA ASN A 346 37.49 -7.82 -3.67
C ASN A 346 37.64 -6.30 -3.70
N ASN A 347 36.57 -5.58 -4.02
CA ASN A 347 36.54 -4.12 -4.01
C ASN A 347 36.64 -3.55 -2.57
N TYR A 348 35.95 -4.20 -1.60
CA TYR A 348 35.99 -3.86 -0.17
C TYR A 348 35.89 -5.15 0.68
N ASP A 349 36.42 -5.10 1.91
CA ASP A 349 36.36 -6.24 2.82
C ASP A 349 35.06 -6.31 3.62
N ASN A 350 34.40 -5.17 3.86
CA ASN A 350 33.21 -5.09 4.72
C ASN A 350 32.12 -4.17 4.14
N ASN A 351 30.87 -4.63 4.31
CA ASN A 351 29.66 -3.88 4.00
C ASN A 351 28.85 -3.66 5.29
N TYR A 352 28.99 -2.48 5.89
CA TYR A 352 28.15 -2.06 7.00
C TYR A 352 26.81 -1.58 6.49
N GLN A 353 25.74 -2.29 6.81
CA GLN A 353 24.38 -2.04 6.33
C GLN A 353 23.35 -2.25 7.43
N LEU A 354 22.19 -1.61 7.30
CA LEU A 354 21.05 -1.76 8.21
C LEU A 354 19.78 -2.16 7.45
N ASP A 355 19.81 -2.12 6.11
CA ASP A 355 18.70 -2.23 5.21
C ASP A 355 18.67 -3.60 4.52
N GLY A 356 18.16 -4.62 5.24
CA GLY A 356 17.96 -5.99 4.74
C GLY A 356 16.64 -6.22 4.00
N GLY A 357 15.78 -5.22 3.90
CA GLY A 357 14.47 -5.31 3.23
C GLY A 357 14.54 -5.48 1.72
N LEU A 358 13.44 -5.95 1.12
CA LEU A 358 13.30 -6.13 -0.34
C LEU A 358 12.71 -4.91 -1.04
N ASP A 359 12.14 -3.98 -0.31
CA ASP A 359 11.50 -2.79 -0.85
C ASP A 359 11.96 -1.54 -0.11
N SER A 360 11.87 -0.39 -0.78
CA SER A 360 12.25 0.90 -0.22
C SER A 360 11.34 2.01 -0.72
N TYR A 361 11.26 3.07 0.06
CA TYR A 361 10.54 4.28 -0.29
C TYR A 361 11.37 5.51 0.05
N TYR A 362 11.29 6.57 -0.75
CA TYR A 362 12.02 7.79 -0.45
C TYR A 362 11.36 8.61 0.66
N THR A 363 12.18 9.29 1.42
CA THR A 363 11.71 10.20 2.47
C THR A 363 11.56 11.63 1.95
N SER A 364 10.64 12.39 2.56
CA SER A 364 10.50 13.83 2.33
C SER A 364 11.59 14.68 3.04
N TYR A 365 12.54 14.05 3.71
CA TYR A 365 13.58 14.72 4.49
C TYR A 365 14.85 14.94 3.66
N LEU A 366 15.58 16.01 4.00
CA LEU A 366 16.80 16.42 3.29
C LEU A 366 18.09 15.90 3.92
N LYS A 367 18.02 15.24 5.08
CA LYS A 367 19.20 14.74 5.77
C LYS A 367 18.88 13.45 6.48
N ALA A 368 19.74 12.47 6.32
CA ALA A 368 19.66 11.17 6.98
C ALA A 368 21.03 10.73 7.49
N ALA A 369 21.04 9.84 8.47
CA ALA A 369 22.26 9.24 8.96
C ALA A 369 22.02 7.81 9.44
N ASN A 370 23.01 6.95 9.23
CA ASN A 370 23.12 5.65 9.87
C ASN A 370 24.31 5.64 10.81
N VAL A 371 24.14 4.96 11.93
CA VAL A 371 25.21 4.73 12.94
C VAL A 371 25.57 3.26 12.92
N PHE A 372 26.85 3.00 12.81
CA PHE A 372 27.42 1.66 12.73
C PHE A 372 28.41 1.39 13.87
N LYS A 373 28.62 0.13 14.20
CA LYS A 373 29.65 -0.32 15.12
C LYS A 373 30.72 -1.08 14.32
N ALA A 374 31.93 -0.58 14.31
CA ALA A 374 33.05 -1.26 13.68
C ALA A 374 33.26 -2.66 14.33
N LYS A 375 33.61 -3.64 13.51
CA LYS A 375 33.93 -4.97 14.00
C LYS A 375 35.19 -4.92 14.88
N SER A 376 35.39 -5.95 15.68
CA SER A 376 36.60 -6.13 16.47
C SER A 376 37.06 -7.57 16.31
N VAL A 377 38.03 -7.77 15.42
CA VAL A 377 38.52 -9.09 15.03
C VAL A 377 40.04 -9.11 15.19
N ASP A 378 40.59 -10.23 15.66
CA ASP A 378 42.04 -10.41 15.83
C ASP A 378 42.78 -10.24 14.49
N GLY A 379 43.80 -9.44 14.48
CA GLY A 379 44.61 -9.15 13.29
C GLY A 379 44.19 -7.90 12.50
N VAL A 380 43.04 -7.30 12.81
CA VAL A 380 42.61 -6.02 12.25
C VAL A 380 42.95 -4.91 13.24
N ALA A 381 43.91 -4.05 12.86
CA ALA A 381 44.36 -2.92 13.69
C ALA A 381 43.51 -1.69 13.53
N ALA A 382 42.92 -1.51 12.36
CA ALA A 382 41.97 -0.47 12.00
C ALA A 382 41.17 -0.93 10.78
N GLU A 383 40.12 -0.20 10.44
CA GLU A 383 39.46 -0.27 9.15
C GLU A 383 39.59 1.07 8.42
N THR A 384 39.59 1.02 7.11
CA THR A 384 39.60 2.23 6.25
C THR A 384 38.28 2.33 5.49
N LEU A 385 37.40 3.26 5.90
CA LEU A 385 36.17 3.55 5.16
C LEU A 385 36.52 4.33 3.88
N LYS A 386 36.20 3.76 2.75
CA LYS A 386 36.58 4.29 1.41
C LYS A 386 35.37 4.82 0.63
N ALA A 387 34.22 4.17 0.75
CA ALA A 387 33.03 4.54 0.01
C ALA A 387 31.77 4.31 0.86
N ILE A 388 30.69 4.90 0.39
CA ILE A 388 29.34 4.63 0.93
C ILE A 388 28.39 4.23 -0.21
N SER A 389 27.35 3.47 0.09
CA SER A 389 26.22 3.30 -0.82
C SER A 389 25.07 4.20 -0.38
N LEU A 390 24.44 4.84 -1.36
CA LEU A 390 23.25 5.69 -1.17
C LEU A 390 22.17 5.32 -2.18
N SER A 391 20.99 5.00 -1.71
CA SER A 391 19.83 4.73 -2.58
C SER A 391 18.98 5.98 -2.77
N THR A 392 18.71 6.32 -4.05
CA THR A 392 17.85 7.42 -4.50
C THR A 392 16.94 6.93 -5.63
N SER A 393 16.19 5.84 -5.38
CA SER A 393 15.55 5.04 -6.44
C SER A 393 14.50 5.79 -7.28
N ARG A 394 14.08 6.99 -6.87
CA ARG A 394 12.97 7.73 -7.51
C ARG A 394 13.33 9.16 -7.95
N GLN A 395 14.57 9.57 -7.77
CA GLN A 395 14.99 10.95 -8.06
C GLN A 395 16.27 10.98 -8.87
N THR A 396 16.30 11.82 -9.89
CA THR A 396 17.46 12.11 -10.72
C THR A 396 18.08 13.46 -10.35
N ASN A 397 19.33 13.70 -10.71
CA ASN A 397 20.06 14.97 -10.48
C ASN A 397 19.99 15.43 -9.01
N VAL A 398 20.35 14.52 -8.09
CA VAL A 398 20.33 14.77 -6.65
C VAL A 398 21.68 15.27 -6.17
N GLY A 399 21.76 16.53 -5.80
CA GLY A 399 22.95 17.08 -5.13
C GLY A 399 23.10 16.49 -3.73
N TYR A 400 24.31 16.01 -3.41
CA TYR A 400 24.57 15.40 -2.11
C TYR A 400 25.80 15.99 -1.40
N LYS A 401 25.78 15.83 -0.07
CA LYS A 401 26.94 16.04 0.82
C LYS A 401 26.98 14.89 1.82
N ILE A 402 28.12 14.19 1.86
CA ILE A 402 28.41 13.10 2.80
C ILE A 402 29.39 13.62 3.83
N ALA A 403 29.15 13.31 5.11
CA ALA A 403 30.05 13.60 6.21
C ALA A 403 30.17 12.36 7.13
N VAL A 404 31.38 12.01 7.52
CA VAL A 404 31.67 10.86 8.38
C VAL A 404 32.13 11.36 9.74
N TYR A 405 31.57 10.76 10.82
CA TYR A 405 31.97 11.00 12.19
C TYR A 405 32.43 9.70 12.81
N THR A 406 33.59 9.70 13.45
CA THR A 406 34.14 8.56 14.18
C THR A 406 34.17 8.81 15.69
N ASP A 407 34.34 7.74 16.47
CA ASP A 407 34.42 7.80 17.94
C ASP A 407 33.24 8.52 18.58
N LEU A 408 32.02 8.15 18.17
CA LEU A 408 30.78 8.76 18.69
C LEU A 408 30.74 8.65 20.22
N LYS A 409 30.48 9.79 20.88
CA LYS A 409 30.36 9.87 22.35
C LYS A 409 28.95 9.55 22.84
N ASP A 410 27.99 9.73 21.96
CA ASP A 410 26.57 9.45 22.18
C ASP A 410 25.98 8.86 20.90
N VAL A 411 25.63 7.58 20.92
CA VAL A 411 25.06 6.86 19.77
C VAL A 411 23.67 7.37 19.38
N SER A 412 23.00 8.13 20.25
CA SER A 412 21.75 8.81 19.96
C SER A 412 21.94 10.13 19.22
N ASN A 413 23.17 10.58 19.04
CA ASN A 413 23.55 11.76 18.27
C ASN A 413 24.64 11.40 17.25
N PRO A 414 24.26 11.19 15.99
CA PRO A 414 25.22 10.77 14.93
C PRO A 414 26.38 11.74 14.68
N THR A 415 26.31 12.97 15.19
CA THR A 415 27.33 14.00 15.04
C THR A 415 28.14 14.23 16.32
N SER A 416 28.03 13.36 17.32
CA SER A 416 28.72 13.48 18.61
C SER A 416 30.19 13.08 18.60
N GLY A 417 30.66 12.56 17.50
CA GLY A 417 32.04 12.09 17.29
C GLY A 417 32.96 13.15 16.67
N THR A 418 34.09 12.68 16.18
CA THR A 418 35.07 13.49 15.44
C THR A 418 34.68 13.54 13.96
N LEU A 419 34.42 14.73 13.42
CA LEU A 419 34.17 14.94 12.00
C LEU A 419 35.47 14.83 11.22
N TRP A 420 35.46 14.03 10.14
CA TRP A 420 36.53 13.97 9.16
C TRP A 420 36.31 15.01 8.06
N GLU A 421 36.82 16.23 8.28
CA GLU A 421 36.59 17.37 7.37
C GLU A 421 37.16 17.13 5.97
N ASN A 422 38.30 16.44 5.86
CA ASN A 422 38.93 16.11 4.55
C ASN A 422 38.16 15.03 3.78
N ALA A 423 37.30 14.27 4.46
CA ALA A 423 36.47 13.24 3.85
C ALA A 423 35.06 13.73 3.49
N ILE A 424 34.76 15.01 3.75
CA ILE A 424 33.49 15.59 3.28
C ILE A 424 33.44 15.49 1.77
N THR A 425 32.49 14.72 1.26
CA THR A 425 32.31 14.42 -0.15
C THR A 425 31.02 15.08 -0.65
N THR A 426 31.12 15.77 -1.78
CA THR A 426 29.96 16.43 -2.43
C THR A 426 29.95 16.10 -3.91
N GLY A 427 28.77 16.00 -4.47
CA GLY A 427 28.57 15.72 -5.90
C GLY A 427 27.11 15.73 -6.28
N THR A 428 26.81 15.19 -7.44
CA THR A 428 25.44 15.04 -7.95
C THR A 428 25.23 13.61 -8.42
N ILE A 429 24.17 12.96 -7.94
CA ILE A 429 23.70 11.68 -8.46
C ILE A 429 22.82 11.97 -9.68
N THR A 430 23.28 11.56 -10.84
CA THR A 430 22.63 11.83 -12.13
C THR A 430 21.36 10.99 -12.32
N TYR A 431 21.43 9.68 -12.08
CA TYR A 431 20.34 8.74 -12.30
C TYR A 431 19.65 8.36 -11.00
N ALA A 432 18.39 8.00 -11.08
CA ALA A 432 17.72 7.29 -9.97
C ALA A 432 18.37 5.91 -9.80
N GLY A 433 18.42 5.40 -8.58
CA GLY A 433 18.96 4.06 -8.33
C GLY A 433 19.72 3.93 -7.02
N ILE A 434 20.73 3.05 -7.03
CA ILE A 434 21.64 2.81 -5.90
C ILE A 434 23.05 3.15 -6.36
N HIS A 435 23.76 3.94 -5.59
CA HIS A 435 25.05 4.50 -6.01
C HIS A 435 26.12 4.27 -4.97
N THR A 436 27.26 3.72 -5.38
CA THR A 436 28.47 3.67 -4.58
C THR A 436 29.25 4.96 -4.83
N ILE A 437 29.54 5.67 -3.76
CA ILE A 437 30.20 6.98 -3.79
C ILE A 437 31.49 6.88 -3.02
N GLU A 438 32.62 7.00 -3.73
CA GLU A 438 33.92 7.08 -3.10
C GLU A 438 34.05 8.36 -2.27
N LEU A 439 34.67 8.26 -1.09
CA LEU A 439 34.94 9.42 -0.26
C LEU A 439 36.13 10.20 -0.80
N SER A 440 36.08 11.54 -0.69
CA SER A 440 37.19 12.42 -1.11
C SER A 440 38.53 12.10 -0.41
N SER A 441 38.46 11.49 0.74
CA SER A 441 39.59 10.94 1.50
C SER A 441 39.14 9.78 2.36
N PRO A 442 39.93 8.69 2.46
CA PRO A 442 39.59 7.57 3.33
C PRO A 442 39.51 8.00 4.81
N VAL A 443 38.66 7.30 5.58
CA VAL A 443 38.45 7.54 7.01
C VAL A 443 38.91 6.34 7.84
N VAL A 444 39.80 6.56 8.78
CA VAL A 444 40.29 5.49 9.70
C VAL A 444 39.25 5.27 10.79
N ILE A 445 38.84 4.02 10.97
CA ILE A 445 37.86 3.59 11.97
C ILE A 445 38.58 2.57 12.90
N MET A 446 38.51 2.83 14.19
CA MET A 446 39.14 1.93 15.18
C MET A 446 38.23 0.74 15.50
N PRO A 447 38.77 -0.47 15.74
CA PRO A 447 37.98 -1.65 16.05
C PRO A 447 37.03 -1.44 17.23
N GLY A 448 35.80 -1.83 17.10
CA GLY A 448 34.75 -1.72 18.11
C GLY A 448 34.23 -0.30 18.37
N SER A 449 34.77 0.73 17.71
CA SER A 449 34.28 2.11 17.83
C SER A 449 32.95 2.30 17.10
N MET A 450 32.21 3.33 17.51
CA MET A 450 30.98 3.75 16.82
C MET A 450 31.30 4.85 15.83
N PHE A 451 30.77 4.73 14.62
CA PHE A 451 30.89 5.77 13.58
C PHE A 451 29.54 6.00 12.90
N SER A 452 29.43 7.12 12.22
CA SER A 452 28.22 7.45 11.46
C SER A 452 28.54 7.99 10.09
N VAL A 453 27.65 7.70 9.15
CA VAL A 453 27.58 8.33 7.85
C VAL A 453 26.36 9.23 7.82
N VAL A 454 26.58 10.51 7.58
CA VAL A 454 25.53 11.55 7.49
C VAL A 454 25.44 12.06 6.07
N VAL A 455 24.30 11.85 5.44
CA VAL A 455 24.02 12.29 4.08
C VAL A 455 23.05 13.47 4.11
N THR A 456 23.35 14.51 3.36
CA THR A 456 22.48 15.66 3.13
C THR A 456 22.25 15.79 1.64
N VAL A 457 21.00 15.96 1.21
CA VAL A 457 20.60 16.12 -0.20
C VAL A 457 19.92 17.47 -0.42
N ASP A 458 19.93 17.96 -1.64
CA ASP A 458 19.33 19.23 -2.04
C ASP A 458 17.81 19.14 -2.26
N LYS A 459 17.27 17.94 -2.47
CA LYS A 459 15.85 17.63 -2.61
C LYS A 459 15.51 16.28 -1.95
N PRO A 460 14.22 16.02 -1.62
CA PRO A 460 13.80 14.73 -1.08
C PRO A 460 14.12 13.57 -2.01
N ALA A 461 15.02 12.68 -1.59
CA ALA A 461 15.51 11.60 -2.45
C ALA A 461 15.98 10.35 -1.68
N ILE A 462 16.38 10.47 -0.41
CA ILE A 462 17.01 9.37 0.33
C ILE A 462 16.00 8.29 0.63
N ASP A 463 16.29 7.06 0.22
CA ASP A 463 15.45 5.91 0.47
C ASP A 463 15.63 5.35 1.89
N TYR A 464 14.54 4.79 2.40
CA TYR A 464 14.53 3.92 3.57
C TYR A 464 13.80 2.63 3.23
N GLU A 465 14.20 1.52 3.84
CA GLU A 465 13.56 0.22 3.62
C GLU A 465 12.16 0.18 4.21
N GLN A 466 11.30 -0.63 3.61
CA GLN A 466 9.93 -0.84 4.07
C GLN A 466 9.62 -2.33 4.27
N ALA A 467 8.82 -2.60 5.30
CA ALA A 467 8.16 -3.88 5.43
C ALA A 467 7.05 -4.01 4.36
N VAL A 468 7.03 -5.12 3.64
CA VAL A 468 6.05 -5.37 2.59
C VAL A 468 5.47 -6.78 2.72
N SER A 469 4.24 -6.95 2.27
CA SER A 469 3.58 -8.25 2.16
C SER A 469 3.02 -8.37 0.76
N TYR A 470 3.54 -9.35 0.01
CA TYR A 470 3.06 -9.67 -1.34
C TYR A 470 2.08 -10.84 -1.25
N GLU A 471 0.80 -10.59 -1.44
CA GLU A 471 -0.25 -11.61 -1.55
C GLU A 471 -0.38 -12.05 -3.01
N ILE A 472 -0.33 -13.37 -3.26
CA ILE A 472 -0.21 -13.92 -4.60
C ILE A 472 -1.52 -14.55 -5.07
N ASP A 473 -2.19 -15.36 -4.24
CA ASP A 473 -3.41 -16.09 -4.61
C ASP A 473 -4.43 -16.24 -3.45
N GLY A 474 -4.30 -15.40 -2.42
CA GLY A 474 -5.10 -15.49 -1.20
C GLY A 474 -4.70 -16.62 -0.24
N ASN A 475 -3.79 -17.51 -0.65
CA ASN A 475 -3.27 -18.63 0.15
C ASN A 475 -1.75 -18.60 0.29
N SER A 476 -1.07 -17.91 -0.60
CA SER A 476 0.40 -17.81 -0.63
C SER A 476 0.82 -16.36 -0.56
N LYS A 477 1.81 -16.07 0.29
CA LYS A 477 2.35 -14.73 0.48
C LYS A 477 3.83 -14.74 0.83
N LEU A 478 4.50 -13.66 0.45
CA LEU A 478 5.84 -13.33 0.90
C LEU A 478 5.75 -12.16 1.87
N ASP A 479 6.00 -12.40 3.14
CA ASP A 479 6.07 -11.36 4.17
C ASP A 479 7.53 -10.97 4.38
N CYS A 480 7.86 -9.71 4.12
CA CYS A 480 9.14 -9.10 4.43
C CYS A 480 8.95 -8.12 5.58
N THR A 481 9.62 -8.38 6.68
CA THR A 481 9.65 -7.46 7.83
C THR A 481 11.02 -6.83 7.94
N VAL A 482 11.05 -5.57 8.30
CA VAL A 482 12.28 -4.83 8.56
C VAL A 482 12.41 -4.60 10.06
N SER A 483 13.58 -4.90 10.61
CA SER A 483 13.85 -4.63 12.01
C SER A 483 14.21 -3.16 12.16
N LEU A 484 13.56 -2.52 13.12
CA LEU A 484 14.01 -1.21 13.58
C LEU A 484 15.17 -1.43 14.53
N MET A 485 16.39 -1.70 14.03
CA MET A 485 17.60 -1.75 14.86
C MET A 485 17.62 -0.46 15.69
N SER A 486 17.11 -0.59 16.94
CA SER A 486 16.55 0.52 17.69
C SER A 486 17.55 1.65 17.90
N GLY A 487 17.43 2.68 17.06
CA GLY A 487 18.15 3.92 17.19
C GLY A 487 19.37 4.11 16.31
N ASN A 488 19.54 3.31 15.26
CA ASN A 488 20.71 3.42 14.38
C ASN A 488 20.48 4.30 13.15
N SER A 489 19.22 4.65 12.84
CA SER A 489 18.87 5.54 11.73
C SER A 489 18.26 6.86 12.22
N PHE A 490 18.64 7.97 11.59
CA PHE A 490 18.29 9.33 12.01
C PHE A 490 17.94 10.21 10.80
N TYR A 491 17.09 11.21 11.00
CA TYR A 491 16.66 12.14 9.97
C TYR A 491 16.63 13.58 10.43
N ALA A 492 16.68 14.52 9.49
CA ALA A 492 16.35 15.92 9.71
C ALA A 492 15.52 16.48 8.55
N SER A 493 14.53 17.31 8.87
CA SER A 493 13.64 17.91 7.88
C SER A 493 14.28 19.01 7.03
N SER A 494 15.46 19.48 7.40
CA SER A 494 16.23 20.45 6.62
C SER A 494 17.72 20.08 6.63
N ALA A 495 18.46 20.55 5.65
CA ALA A 495 19.90 20.30 5.51
C ALA A 495 20.71 20.68 6.75
N ASP A 496 20.37 21.81 7.39
CA ASP A 496 21.03 22.33 8.59
C ASP A 496 20.35 21.85 9.89
N GLY A 497 19.31 20.99 9.78
CA GLY A 497 18.51 20.53 10.92
C GLY A 497 19.26 19.55 11.80
N ASN A 498 18.85 19.51 13.08
CA ASN A 498 19.31 18.48 14.02
C ASN A 498 18.74 17.13 13.62
N LEU A 499 19.52 16.08 13.80
CA LEU A 499 19.15 14.71 13.52
C LEU A 499 18.30 14.15 14.66
N TYR A 500 17.17 13.53 14.30
CA TYR A 500 16.22 12.88 15.19
C TYR A 500 16.13 11.40 14.80
N LYS A 501 15.89 10.53 15.78
CA LYS A 501 15.75 9.10 15.57
C LYS A 501 14.63 8.80 14.59
N TRP A 502 14.91 7.98 13.56
CA TRP A 502 13.94 7.46 12.63
C TRP A 502 13.28 6.20 13.21
N GLY A 503 12.03 5.92 12.88
CA GLY A 503 11.27 4.83 13.47
C GLY A 503 10.38 4.04 12.49
N TYR A 504 10.65 4.15 11.17
CA TYR A 504 9.80 3.50 10.15
C TYR A 504 10.59 2.56 9.20
N GLY A 505 11.78 2.16 9.56
CA GLY A 505 12.71 1.38 8.77
C GLY A 505 14.13 1.88 8.98
N ASN A 506 15.08 1.43 8.17
CA ASN A 506 16.45 1.93 8.18
C ASN A 506 16.73 2.65 6.86
N PHE A 507 17.53 3.72 6.91
CA PHE A 507 17.93 4.40 5.67
C PHE A 507 18.84 3.50 4.85
N CYS A 508 18.64 3.51 3.53
CA CYS A 508 19.43 2.75 2.57
C CYS A 508 20.78 3.45 2.32
N ILE A 509 21.57 3.51 3.38
CA ILE A 509 22.92 4.07 3.43
C ILE A 509 23.83 2.97 3.98
N LYS A 510 24.83 2.54 3.18
CA LYS A 510 25.82 1.54 3.57
C LYS A 510 27.19 2.17 3.67
N ALA A 511 28.12 1.49 4.34
CA ALA A 511 29.50 1.95 4.46
C ALA A 511 30.46 0.80 4.12
N PHE A 512 31.38 1.05 3.19
CA PHE A 512 32.33 0.07 2.68
C PHE A 512 33.74 0.32 3.22
N THR A 513 34.32 -0.68 3.92
CA THR A 513 35.62 -0.56 4.54
C THR A 513 36.54 -1.70 4.14
N ASP A 514 37.85 -1.43 4.20
CA ASP A 514 38.89 -2.43 4.13
C ASP A 514 39.54 -2.65 5.52
N ASP A 515 40.00 -3.86 5.74
CA ASP A 515 40.73 -4.27 6.93
C ASP A 515 42.20 -3.90 6.85
N GLU A 516 42.71 -3.26 7.90
CA GLU A 516 44.09 -2.83 7.95
C GLU A 516 44.83 -3.60 9.08
N SER A 517 45.97 -4.21 8.74
CA SER A 517 46.84 -4.89 9.70
C SER A 517 47.67 -3.92 10.57
N SER A 518 47.69 -2.65 10.22
CA SER A 518 48.31 -1.55 10.98
C SER A 518 47.50 -0.30 10.80
N ILE A 519 47.53 0.62 11.78
CA ILE A 519 46.80 1.90 11.64
C ILE A 519 47.43 2.67 10.48
N PRO A 520 46.63 3.02 9.45
CA PRO A 520 47.11 3.79 8.28
C PRO A 520 47.65 5.18 8.68
N ASP A 521 48.71 5.64 8.02
CA ASP A 521 49.23 7.00 8.17
C ASP A 521 48.37 8.03 7.39
N ILE A 522 47.08 8.04 7.67
CA ILE A 522 46.14 9.04 7.14
C ILE A 522 46.05 10.14 8.20
N PRO A 523 46.19 11.42 7.80
CA PRO A 523 46.05 12.54 8.75
C PRO A 523 44.71 12.48 9.49
N GLN A 524 44.79 12.17 10.79
CA GLN A 524 43.64 12.18 11.66
C GLN A 524 43.16 13.62 11.86
N PRO A 525 41.86 13.89 11.94
CA PRO A 525 41.38 15.20 12.32
C PRO A 525 41.94 15.60 13.68
N GLU A 526 42.52 16.80 13.77
CA GLU A 526 42.93 17.31 15.07
C GLU A 526 41.70 17.44 15.96
N ALA A 527 41.78 16.95 17.20
CA ALA A 527 40.70 17.10 18.17
C ALA A 527 40.45 18.62 18.38
N HIS A 528 39.38 19.12 17.79
CA HIS A 528 39.04 20.56 17.94
C HIS A 528 38.68 20.91 19.39
N LYS A 529 38.91 22.16 19.77
CA LYS A 529 38.51 22.68 21.07
C LYS A 529 37.16 23.36 20.92
N CYS A 530 36.13 22.82 21.56
CA CYS A 530 34.78 23.40 21.54
C CYS A 530 34.77 24.86 22.02
N GLU A 531 35.64 25.20 22.98
CA GLU A 531 35.75 26.56 23.55
C GLU A 531 35.99 27.65 22.52
N GLU A 532 36.64 27.32 21.41
CA GLU A 532 36.98 28.24 20.32
C GLU A 532 35.89 28.25 19.21
N ASN A 533 34.96 27.28 19.26
CA ASN A 533 34.04 26.99 18.17
C ASN A 533 32.56 27.04 18.54
N TRP A 534 32.19 27.70 19.66
CA TRP A 534 30.78 27.85 19.99
C TRP A 534 30.03 28.75 19.00
N ASN A 535 28.81 28.33 18.63
CA ASN A 535 27.88 29.19 17.89
C ASN A 535 27.55 30.43 18.71
N THR A 536 27.29 31.55 18.02
CA THR A 536 26.81 32.77 18.66
C THR A 536 25.31 32.73 18.92
N GLU A 537 24.57 31.90 18.18
CA GLU A 537 23.13 31.72 18.29
C GLU A 537 22.79 30.37 18.86
N MET A 538 21.62 30.27 19.52
CA MET A 538 21.11 29.02 20.04
C MET A 538 20.40 28.24 18.95
N THR A 539 20.70 26.94 18.85
CA THR A 539 19.99 25.97 18.05
C THR A 539 18.85 25.35 18.84
N ILE A 540 17.74 25.04 18.21
CA ILE A 540 16.63 24.34 18.85
C ILE A 540 16.94 22.85 18.88
N ASP A 541 17.22 22.32 20.08
CA ASP A 541 17.54 20.90 20.30
C ASP A 541 16.28 20.04 20.30
N VAL A 542 15.22 20.58 20.92
CA VAL A 542 13.91 19.92 21.00
C VAL A 542 12.83 20.93 20.64
N GLN A 543 12.11 20.67 19.57
CA GLN A 543 10.97 21.50 19.19
C GLN A 543 9.85 21.39 20.24
N PRO A 544 9.29 22.52 20.69
CA PRO A 544 8.16 22.48 21.60
C PRO A 544 6.93 21.94 20.86
N THR A 545 6.27 20.97 21.47
CA THR A 545 4.98 20.46 21.02
C THR A 545 3.83 21.27 21.60
N CYS A 546 2.60 20.90 21.33
CA CYS A 546 1.44 21.54 21.95
C CYS A 546 1.43 21.39 23.48
N THR A 547 1.99 20.32 24.02
CA THR A 547 1.92 19.98 25.46
C THR A 547 3.28 19.89 26.13
N ALA A 548 4.34 19.57 25.35
CA ALA A 548 5.69 19.46 25.90
C ALA A 548 6.52 20.71 25.59
N LYS A 549 7.32 21.11 26.55
CA LYS A 549 8.33 22.16 26.37
C LYS A 549 9.40 21.72 25.40
N GLY A 550 9.94 22.61 24.61
CA GLY A 550 11.14 22.46 23.83
C GLY A 550 12.40 22.84 24.60
N LYS A 551 13.54 22.65 23.95
CA LYS A 551 14.87 23.03 24.46
C LYS A 551 15.65 23.70 23.34
N LYS A 552 16.45 24.69 23.64
CA LYS A 552 17.46 25.25 22.75
C LYS A 552 18.75 25.49 23.55
N SER A 553 19.87 25.34 22.87
CA SER A 553 21.19 25.53 23.47
C SER A 553 22.21 26.06 22.47
N ILE A 554 23.39 26.42 22.93
CA ILE A 554 24.51 26.81 22.11
C ILE A 554 25.31 25.52 21.76
N HIS A 555 25.61 25.34 20.48
CA HIS A 555 26.35 24.18 20.00
C HIS A 555 27.71 24.56 19.42
N CYS A 556 28.62 23.61 19.46
CA CYS A 556 29.89 23.76 18.79
C CYS A 556 29.69 23.68 17.25
N LYS A 557 30.28 24.60 16.50
CA LYS A 557 30.18 24.66 15.04
C LYS A 557 30.77 23.42 14.32
N VAL A 558 31.68 22.72 14.98
CA VAL A 558 32.42 21.60 14.39
C VAL A 558 31.78 20.27 14.77
N CYS A 559 31.59 19.95 16.06
CA CYS A 559 31.09 18.66 16.54
C CYS A 559 29.64 18.69 17.00
N ASN A 560 28.98 19.83 16.93
CA ASN A 560 27.61 20.03 17.42
C ASN A 560 27.37 19.70 18.91
N ALA A 561 28.45 19.53 19.71
CA ALA A 561 28.31 19.31 21.13
C ALA A 561 27.62 20.51 21.82
N GLU A 562 26.72 20.23 22.74
CA GLU A 562 26.03 21.25 23.52
C GLU A 562 26.98 21.93 24.50
N LYS A 563 26.97 23.27 24.55
CA LYS A 563 27.72 24.02 25.51
C LYS A 563 27.10 23.88 26.91
N ALA A 564 27.86 23.36 27.86
CA ALA A 564 27.37 23.18 29.22
C ALA A 564 26.76 24.49 29.82
N GLY A 565 25.56 24.38 30.34
CA GLY A 565 24.85 25.50 30.94
C GLY A 565 24.22 26.52 29.98
N SER A 566 24.26 26.26 28.65
CA SER A 566 23.60 27.12 27.65
C SER A 566 22.13 26.79 27.41
N ALA A 567 21.67 25.65 27.90
CA ALA A 567 20.31 25.15 27.63
C ALA A 567 19.23 26.10 28.20
N VAL A 568 18.26 26.40 27.34
CA VAL A 568 17.08 27.24 27.69
C VAL A 568 15.83 26.47 27.26
N GLU A 569 14.86 26.39 28.17
CA GLU A 569 13.54 25.83 27.85
C GLU A 569 12.75 26.73 26.90
N ILE A 570 12.09 26.12 25.93
CA ILE A 570 11.10 26.78 25.06
C ILE A 570 9.72 26.38 25.58
N PRO A 571 8.82 27.34 25.92
CA PRO A 571 7.48 26.99 26.38
C PRO A 571 6.72 26.12 25.36
N ALA A 572 5.88 25.19 25.85
CA ALA A 572 4.95 24.46 25.01
C ALA A 572 4.06 25.40 24.20
N LYS A 573 3.77 25.07 22.96
CA LYS A 573 3.00 25.93 22.03
C LYS A 573 1.54 26.10 22.43
N GLY A 574 0.99 25.18 23.25
CA GLY A 574 -0.43 25.06 23.48
C GLY A 574 -1.16 24.46 22.29
N HIS A 575 -2.40 24.07 22.48
CA HIS A 575 -3.24 23.59 21.39
C HIS A 575 -3.91 24.76 20.66
N ASN A 576 -3.88 24.72 19.34
CA ASN A 576 -4.65 25.60 18.46
C ASN A 576 -5.90 24.87 18.00
N TRP A 577 -6.95 24.91 18.84
CA TRP A 577 -8.18 24.17 18.60
C TRP A 577 -8.99 24.82 17.47
N LYS A 578 -9.35 24.00 16.47
CA LYS A 578 -10.31 24.33 15.43
C LYS A 578 -11.50 23.39 15.53
N GLN A 579 -12.69 23.96 15.50
CA GLN A 579 -13.92 23.18 15.43
C GLN A 579 -13.95 22.40 14.11
N VAL A 580 -14.16 21.08 14.20
CA VAL A 580 -14.21 20.19 13.03
C VAL A 580 -15.62 19.66 12.77
N SER A 581 -16.42 19.53 13.83
CA SER A 581 -17.83 19.17 13.72
C SER A 581 -18.61 19.65 14.94
N SER A 582 -19.92 19.85 14.76
CA SER A 582 -20.85 20.01 15.85
C SER A 582 -22.11 19.23 15.44
N ASP A 583 -22.37 18.16 16.15
CA ASP A 583 -23.50 17.29 15.88
C ASP A 583 -23.95 16.61 17.17
N SER A 584 -25.26 16.38 17.25
CA SER A 584 -25.87 15.58 18.33
C SER A 584 -25.56 16.08 19.74
N GLY A 585 -25.38 17.40 19.90
CA GLY A 585 -25.11 18.07 21.18
C GLY A 585 -23.64 18.09 21.58
N VAL A 586 -22.75 17.51 20.77
CA VAL A 586 -21.29 17.51 21.00
C VAL A 586 -20.58 18.31 19.93
N THR A 587 -19.77 19.25 20.35
CA THR A 587 -18.86 19.98 19.46
C THR A 587 -17.46 19.39 19.58
N ASN A 588 -16.93 18.93 18.46
CA ASN A 588 -15.60 18.34 18.38
C ASN A 588 -14.60 19.37 17.84
N TYR A 589 -13.46 19.41 18.47
CA TYR A 589 -12.34 20.24 18.09
C TYR A 589 -11.13 19.37 17.77
N LYS A 590 -10.35 19.78 16.80
CA LYS A 590 -9.06 19.18 16.47
C LYS A 590 -7.98 20.25 16.51
N CYS A 591 -6.89 19.96 17.16
CA CYS A 591 -5.75 20.85 17.15
C CYS A 591 -5.12 20.87 15.75
N SER A 592 -5.01 22.05 15.13
CA SER A 592 -4.42 22.20 13.80
C SER A 592 -2.91 21.90 13.75
N THR A 593 -2.27 21.81 14.90
CA THR A 593 -0.82 21.62 15.02
C THR A 593 -0.45 20.16 15.28
N CYS A 594 -1.16 19.46 16.18
CA CYS A 594 -0.78 18.09 16.60
C CYS A 594 -1.85 17.03 16.33
N GLY A 595 -3.00 17.43 15.79
CA GLY A 595 -4.10 16.52 15.51
C GLY A 595 -4.88 16.01 16.72
N ALA A 596 -4.50 16.38 17.96
CA ALA A 596 -5.24 16.00 19.15
C ALA A 596 -6.69 16.47 19.07
N THR A 597 -7.60 15.69 19.62
CA THR A 597 -9.04 15.97 19.62
C THR A 597 -9.54 16.23 21.03
N GLN A 598 -10.51 17.13 21.17
CA GLN A 598 -11.32 17.29 22.37
C GLN A 598 -12.78 17.51 21.98
N SER A 599 -13.70 17.20 22.89
CA SER A 599 -15.13 17.36 22.67
C SER A 599 -15.75 18.11 23.85
N GLU A 600 -16.68 19.02 23.54
CA GLU A 600 -17.44 19.78 24.50
C GLU A 600 -18.93 19.58 24.25
N GLY A 601 -19.75 19.50 25.32
CA GLY A 601 -21.19 19.29 25.29
C GLY A 601 -21.61 17.89 25.75
N THR A 602 -22.92 17.67 25.77
CA THR A 602 -23.52 16.37 26.12
C THR A 602 -24.09 15.70 24.91
N THR A 603 -23.81 14.42 24.77
CA THR A 603 -24.36 13.57 23.68
C THR A 603 -25.88 13.53 23.75
N TRP A 604 -26.55 13.75 22.62
CA TRP A 604 -28.01 13.73 22.53
C TRP A 604 -28.58 12.33 22.78
N ASN A 605 -29.65 12.30 23.58
CA ASN A 605 -30.52 11.14 23.76
C ASN A 605 -31.95 11.64 23.77
N GLY A 606 -32.90 10.90 23.19
CA GLY A 606 -34.27 11.32 22.98
C GLY A 606 -34.49 12.05 21.66
N LEU A 607 -35.60 12.80 21.56
CA LEU A 607 -35.94 13.53 20.34
C LEU A 607 -35.19 14.87 20.28
N HIS A 608 -34.54 15.11 19.16
CA HIS A 608 -33.86 16.37 18.86
C HIS A 608 -34.05 16.76 17.40
N GLU A 609 -34.21 18.05 17.16
CA GLU A 609 -34.27 18.63 15.82
C GLU A 609 -32.85 18.70 15.22
N ALA A 610 -32.70 18.14 14.03
CA ALA A 610 -31.44 18.18 13.29
C ALA A 610 -31.38 19.41 12.37
N SER A 611 -30.22 19.65 11.78
CA SER A 611 -29.97 20.83 10.91
C SER A 611 -30.82 20.84 9.64
N ASP A 612 -31.44 19.73 9.28
CA ASP A 612 -32.40 19.60 8.16
C ASP A 612 -33.84 20.00 8.53
N GLY A 613 -34.05 20.48 9.79
CA GLY A 613 -35.36 20.86 10.31
C GLY A 613 -36.26 19.68 10.67
N ASN A 614 -35.78 18.44 10.66
CA ASN A 614 -36.54 17.28 11.07
C ASN A 614 -36.15 16.86 12.49
N VAL A 615 -37.10 16.21 13.17
CA VAL A 615 -36.86 15.68 14.53
C VAL A 615 -36.59 14.20 14.44
N TYR A 616 -35.44 13.80 15.04
CA TYR A 616 -35.01 12.40 15.06
C TYR A 616 -34.84 11.89 16.49
N LEU A 617 -34.98 10.58 16.66
CA LEU A 617 -34.68 9.90 17.91
C LEU A 617 -33.18 9.55 17.96
N TYR A 618 -32.47 10.18 18.90
CA TYR A 618 -31.07 9.92 19.15
C TYR A 618 -30.86 8.96 20.31
N VAL A 619 -29.90 8.08 20.16
CA VAL A 619 -29.36 7.22 21.21
C VAL A 619 -27.84 7.32 21.18
N ASN A 620 -27.24 7.79 22.28
CA ASN A 620 -25.81 8.03 22.37
C ASN A 620 -25.25 8.86 21.18
N GLY A 621 -25.98 9.94 20.82
CA GLY A 621 -25.60 10.87 19.77
C GLY A 621 -25.79 10.36 18.34
N LYS A 622 -26.38 9.20 18.14
CA LYS A 622 -26.66 8.64 16.81
C LYS A 622 -28.16 8.52 16.60
N ILE A 623 -28.63 8.80 15.41
CA ILE A 623 -30.03 8.56 15.03
C ILE A 623 -30.28 7.04 15.08
N ASN A 624 -31.32 6.66 15.83
CA ASN A 624 -31.75 5.26 15.95
C ASN A 624 -32.69 4.91 14.78
N THR A 625 -32.14 4.65 13.61
CA THR A 625 -32.91 4.35 12.38
C THR A 625 -33.74 3.08 12.46
N ASP A 626 -33.44 2.17 13.38
CA ASP A 626 -34.18 0.91 13.55
C ASP A 626 -35.46 1.08 14.35
N PHE A 627 -35.63 2.22 15.02
CA PHE A 627 -36.82 2.46 15.84
C PHE A 627 -38.02 2.87 14.97
N ASN A 628 -39.09 2.08 15.08
CA ASN A 628 -40.33 2.25 14.34
C ASN A 628 -41.56 1.99 15.24
N ASP A 629 -41.84 2.92 16.17
CA ASP A 629 -42.98 2.80 17.10
C ASP A 629 -43.33 4.17 17.66
N LEU A 630 -44.28 4.21 18.64
CA LEU A 630 -44.53 5.39 19.44
C LEU A 630 -43.39 5.60 20.43
N TYR A 631 -42.99 6.85 20.58
CA TYR A 631 -41.97 7.26 21.55
C TYR A 631 -42.46 8.47 22.35
N ASN A 632 -42.30 8.38 23.67
CA ASN A 632 -42.63 9.48 24.57
C ASN A 632 -41.38 10.25 24.96
N ASP A 633 -41.32 11.48 24.51
CA ASP A 633 -40.21 12.39 24.86
C ASP A 633 -40.69 13.48 25.83
N THR A 634 -39.85 13.87 26.77
CA THR A 634 -40.18 14.90 27.77
C THR A 634 -40.50 16.27 27.17
N ASN A 635 -39.87 16.63 26.04
CA ASN A 635 -40.03 17.92 25.39
C ASN A 635 -41.01 17.88 24.23
N TYR A 636 -41.08 16.75 23.50
CA TYR A 636 -41.88 16.61 22.30
C TYR A 636 -43.16 15.82 22.52
N GLY A 637 -43.33 15.19 23.71
CA GLY A 637 -44.47 14.31 24.01
C GLY A 637 -44.46 13.03 23.17
N TRP A 638 -45.62 12.42 23.02
CA TRP A 638 -45.81 11.17 22.30
C TRP A 638 -45.77 11.38 20.77
N LYS A 639 -44.82 10.79 20.12
CA LYS A 639 -44.61 10.87 18.65
C LYS A 639 -44.55 9.50 18.01
N LYS A 640 -45.09 9.40 16.80
CA LYS A 640 -44.88 8.29 15.91
C LYS A 640 -43.54 8.44 15.22
N ILE A 641 -42.67 7.47 15.41
CA ILE A 641 -41.34 7.41 14.82
C ILE A 641 -41.35 6.41 13.67
N SER A 642 -40.76 6.76 12.55
CA SER A 642 -40.51 5.89 11.40
C SER A 642 -39.04 6.02 11.00
N ASN A 643 -38.29 4.90 11.02
CA ASN A 643 -36.86 4.86 10.73
C ASN A 643 -36.08 5.93 11.51
N GLY A 644 -36.35 6.05 12.80
CA GLY A 644 -35.71 7.01 13.69
C GLY A 644 -36.15 8.45 13.54
N LYS A 645 -37.04 8.80 12.62
CA LYS A 645 -37.54 10.16 12.37
C LYS A 645 -39.00 10.29 12.84
N VAL A 646 -39.36 11.44 13.39
CA VAL A 646 -40.77 11.77 13.66
C VAL A 646 -41.54 11.84 12.34
N ASP A 647 -42.56 11.00 12.21
CA ASP A 647 -43.33 10.89 10.98
C ASP A 647 -44.50 11.87 11.01
N THR A 648 -44.23 13.11 10.73
CA THR A 648 -45.26 14.19 10.71
C THR A 648 -46.33 14.03 9.63
N SER A 649 -46.12 13.17 8.67
CA SER A 649 -47.10 12.87 7.61
C SER A 649 -48.13 11.86 8.07
N TYR A 650 -47.88 11.13 9.14
CA TYR A 650 -48.79 10.07 9.61
C TYR A 650 -50.00 10.66 10.33
N SER A 651 -51.21 10.36 9.84
CA SER A 651 -52.48 10.77 10.46
C SER A 651 -53.48 9.67 10.25
N ASP A 652 -53.48 8.65 11.15
CA ASP A 652 -54.43 7.51 11.15
C ASP A 652 -54.39 6.80 12.50
N LEU A 653 -55.12 5.67 12.65
CA LEU A 653 -54.89 4.73 13.75
C LEU A 653 -53.59 4.01 13.56
N TYR A 654 -52.79 3.96 14.62
CA TYR A 654 -51.55 3.24 14.65
C TYR A 654 -51.55 2.14 15.72
N CYS A 655 -51.27 0.90 15.29
CA CYS A 655 -51.08 -0.22 16.19
C CYS A 655 -49.63 -0.26 16.64
N SER A 656 -49.37 0.29 17.80
CA SER A 656 -48.05 0.17 18.43
C SER A 656 -47.85 -1.22 18.94
N PRO A 657 -46.75 -1.92 18.63
CA PRO A 657 -46.39 -3.20 19.23
C PRO A 657 -46.24 -3.13 20.75
N THR A 658 -45.89 -1.96 21.27
CA THR A 658 -45.62 -1.73 22.68
C THR A 658 -46.80 -1.17 23.43
N TYR A 659 -47.57 -0.26 22.83
CA TYR A 659 -48.55 0.57 23.52
C TYR A 659 -50.02 0.36 23.06
N GLY A 660 -50.24 -0.55 22.08
CA GLY A 660 -51.58 -0.81 21.54
C GLY A 660 -52.02 0.24 20.50
N TRP A 661 -53.32 0.40 20.31
CA TRP A 661 -53.90 1.20 19.22
C TRP A 661 -54.17 2.63 19.66
N TRP A 662 -53.59 3.55 18.93
CA TRP A 662 -53.71 4.99 19.18
C TRP A 662 -54.05 5.78 17.92
N LYS A 663 -54.85 6.85 18.09
CA LYS A 663 -55.08 7.84 17.07
C LYS A 663 -53.84 8.76 17.04
N VAL A 664 -53.22 8.84 15.89
CA VAL A 664 -52.11 9.73 15.62
C VAL A 664 -52.54 10.81 14.61
N THR A 665 -52.20 12.05 14.86
CA THR A 665 -52.48 13.18 13.98
C THR A 665 -51.22 13.99 13.78
N GLY A 666 -50.77 14.12 12.51
CA GLY A 666 -49.52 14.85 12.20
C GLY A 666 -48.33 14.33 12.95
N GLY A 667 -48.22 13.00 13.12
CA GLY A 667 -47.14 12.33 13.82
C GLY A 667 -47.20 12.42 15.36
N ALA A 668 -48.19 13.02 15.96
CA ALA A 668 -48.39 13.08 17.40
C ALA A 668 -49.61 12.25 17.84
N VAL A 669 -49.50 11.56 18.98
CA VAL A 669 -50.68 10.89 19.58
C VAL A 669 -51.68 11.93 19.98
N ASP A 670 -52.92 11.77 19.51
CA ASP A 670 -54.03 12.72 19.72
C ASP A 670 -54.88 12.33 20.91
N PHE A 671 -54.39 12.60 22.11
CA PHE A 671 -55.11 12.32 23.36
C PHE A 671 -56.42 13.06 23.52
N GLY A 672 -56.64 14.15 22.76
CA GLY A 672 -57.88 14.91 22.80
C GLY A 672 -59.00 14.27 22.01
N TYR A 673 -58.71 13.33 21.12
CA TYR A 673 -59.70 12.73 20.25
C TYR A 673 -60.57 11.69 21.00
N THR A 674 -61.88 11.98 21.02
CA THR A 674 -62.85 11.08 21.61
C THR A 674 -64.14 11.10 20.75
N ASP A 675 -64.20 10.19 19.76
CA ASP A 675 -65.33 10.00 18.89
C ASP A 675 -65.12 8.72 18.03
N LEU A 676 -66.05 8.46 17.11
CA LEU A 676 -65.81 7.51 16.04
C LEU A 676 -64.80 8.05 15.06
N TYR A 677 -63.88 7.21 14.66
CA TYR A 677 -62.87 7.54 13.66
C TYR A 677 -62.89 6.52 12.54
N GLU A 678 -63.04 7.03 11.29
CA GLU A 678 -62.87 6.25 10.08
C GLU A 678 -61.42 6.21 9.70
N SER A 679 -60.75 5.08 9.97
CA SER A 679 -59.40 4.85 9.51
C SER A 679 -59.43 4.38 8.05
N PRO A 680 -58.66 5.03 7.16
CA PRO A 680 -58.52 4.59 5.75
C PRO A 680 -57.97 3.14 5.64
N THR A 681 -57.27 2.68 6.66
CA THR A 681 -56.59 1.36 6.66
C THR A 681 -57.31 0.29 7.49
N CYS A 682 -58.00 0.67 8.56
CA CYS A 682 -58.53 -0.26 9.56
C CYS A 682 -60.05 -0.21 9.75
N GLY A 683 -60.76 0.67 9.02
CA GLY A 683 -62.22 0.86 9.17
C GLY A 683 -62.63 1.75 10.35
N TRP A 684 -63.88 1.65 10.81
CA TRP A 684 -64.49 2.54 11.81
C TRP A 684 -64.29 2.02 13.23
N TRP A 685 -63.74 2.85 14.06
CA TRP A 685 -63.43 2.50 15.48
C TRP A 685 -63.88 3.61 16.42
N LYS A 686 -64.31 3.22 17.61
CA LYS A 686 -64.51 4.12 18.74
C LYS A 686 -63.17 4.41 19.38
N VAL A 687 -62.80 5.67 19.39
CA VAL A 687 -61.61 6.19 20.07
C VAL A 687 -62.01 6.98 21.30
N ALA A 688 -61.34 6.78 22.42
CA ALA A 688 -61.58 7.51 23.64
C ALA A 688 -60.24 7.99 24.23
N GLY A 689 -60.07 9.30 24.36
CA GLY A 689 -58.80 9.89 24.83
C GLY A 689 -57.60 9.48 23.99
N GLY A 690 -57.81 9.35 22.68
CA GLY A 690 -56.76 8.94 21.72
C GLY A 690 -56.56 7.46 21.55
N ALA A 691 -57.00 6.59 22.48
CA ALA A 691 -56.89 5.15 22.37
C ALA A 691 -58.12 4.51 21.76
N VAL A 692 -57.93 3.44 20.99
CA VAL A 692 -59.09 2.63 20.51
C VAL A 692 -59.67 1.90 21.71
N ASP A 693 -61.01 2.09 21.92
CA ASP A 693 -61.77 1.52 23.02
C ASP A 693 -62.30 0.14 22.70
N PHE A 694 -61.48 -0.89 22.71
CA PHE A 694 -61.88 -2.27 22.40
C PHE A 694 -62.89 -2.86 23.41
N GLY A 695 -63.04 -2.25 24.61
CA GLY A 695 -63.99 -2.70 25.63
C GLY A 695 -65.39 -2.22 25.37
N TYR A 696 -65.60 -1.25 24.50
CA TYR A 696 -66.91 -0.65 24.26
C TYR A 696 -67.77 -1.53 23.40
N THR A 697 -68.91 -1.92 23.90
CA THR A 697 -69.94 -2.66 23.16
C THR A 697 -71.29 -2.16 23.59
N ASP A 698 -71.83 -1.17 22.85
CA ASP A 698 -73.17 -0.58 23.07
C ASP A 698 -73.49 0.35 21.88
N LEU A 699 -74.65 1.06 21.94
CA LEU A 699 -74.91 2.19 21.08
C LEU A 699 -74.05 3.37 21.51
N TYR A 700 -73.49 4.05 20.54
CA TYR A 700 -72.68 5.25 20.76
C TYR A 700 -73.20 6.41 19.91
N GLU A 701 -73.51 7.52 20.57
CA GLU A 701 -73.81 8.77 19.91
C GLU A 701 -72.52 9.52 19.55
N SER A 702 -72.17 9.45 18.30
CA SER A 702 -71.05 10.24 17.83
C SER A 702 -71.52 11.69 17.57
N PRO A 703 -70.78 12.68 18.13
CA PRO A 703 -71.09 14.07 17.85
C PRO A 703 -70.99 14.46 16.36
N THR A 704 -70.26 13.70 15.56
CA THR A 704 -69.99 13.97 14.17
C THR A 704 -70.72 13.05 13.18
N CYS A 705 -70.99 11.79 13.56
CA CYS A 705 -71.45 10.72 12.67
C CYS A 705 -72.80 10.17 13.01
N GLY A 706 -73.46 10.60 14.16
CA GLY A 706 -74.71 10.09 14.62
C GLY A 706 -74.63 8.79 15.44
N TRP A 707 -75.71 8.05 15.60
CA TRP A 707 -75.83 6.88 16.48
C TRP A 707 -75.46 5.57 15.78
N TRP A 708 -74.46 4.86 16.36
CA TRP A 708 -73.95 3.62 15.79
C TRP A 708 -73.91 2.51 16.85
N LYS A 709 -74.15 1.25 16.41
CA LYS A 709 -73.87 0.06 17.20
C LYS A 709 -72.40 -0.25 17.12
N ILE A 710 -71.74 -0.26 18.26
CA ILE A 710 -70.37 -0.62 18.43
C ILE A 710 -70.26 -2.01 19.07
N THR A 711 -69.39 -2.84 18.54
CA THR A 711 -69.09 -4.16 19.10
C THR A 711 -67.56 -4.32 19.23
N GLY A 712 -67.07 -4.48 20.47
CA GLY A 712 -65.62 -4.58 20.69
C GLY A 712 -64.83 -3.43 20.14
N GLY A 713 -65.34 -2.21 20.25
CA GLY A 713 -64.71 -0.99 19.78
C GLY A 713 -64.93 -0.65 18.27
N ALA A 714 -65.32 -1.62 17.46
CA ALA A 714 -65.55 -1.40 16.03
C ALA A 714 -67.03 -1.07 15.74
N VAL A 715 -67.32 -0.25 14.73
CA VAL A 715 -68.68 -0.06 14.22
C VAL A 715 -69.17 -1.37 13.61
N ASP A 716 -70.30 -1.86 14.05
CA ASP A 716 -70.86 -3.14 13.63
C ASP A 716 -71.83 -2.95 12.43
N PHE A 717 -71.31 -2.70 11.26
CA PHE A 717 -72.08 -2.51 10.04
C PHE A 717 -72.92 -3.72 9.62
N GLY A 718 -72.60 -4.91 10.15
CA GLY A 718 -73.38 -6.12 9.88
C GLY A 718 -74.62 -6.22 10.69
N TYR A 719 -74.77 -5.45 11.76
CA TYR A 719 -75.91 -5.56 12.66
C TYR A 719 -77.14 -4.92 12.10
N THR A 720 -78.17 -5.70 11.96
CA THR A 720 -79.48 -5.22 11.50
C THR A 720 -80.56 -6.01 12.30
N ASP A 721 -81.00 -5.46 13.43
CA ASP A 721 -82.08 -5.99 14.27
C ASP A 721 -82.38 -4.97 15.38
N LEU A 722 -83.29 -5.38 16.32
CA LEU A 722 -83.46 -4.65 17.58
C LEU A 722 -82.24 -4.87 18.48
N TYR A 723 -81.80 -3.83 19.14
CA TYR A 723 -80.71 -3.88 20.09
C TYR A 723 -81.11 -3.23 21.42
N GLU A 724 -80.97 -4.00 22.52
CA GLU A 724 -81.10 -3.45 23.84
C GLU A 724 -79.79 -2.83 24.31
N SER A 725 -79.74 -1.54 24.32
CA SER A 725 -78.64 -0.82 24.87
C SER A 725 -78.78 -0.71 26.38
N PRO A 726 -77.76 -1.14 27.14
CA PRO A 726 -77.74 -0.99 28.60
C PRO A 726 -77.90 0.44 29.09
N THR A 727 -77.52 1.41 28.22
CA THR A 727 -77.49 2.84 28.54
C THR A 727 -78.68 3.63 27.95
N CYS A 728 -79.15 3.23 26.75
CA CYS A 728 -80.09 4.05 25.98
C CYS A 728 -81.43 3.34 25.70
N GLY A 729 -81.63 2.12 26.17
CA GLY A 729 -82.85 1.32 25.92
C GLY A 729 -82.89 0.65 24.55
N TRP A 730 -84.09 0.28 24.07
CA TRP A 730 -84.29 -0.52 22.86
C TRP A 730 -84.39 0.28 21.59
N TRP A 731 -83.55 -0.01 20.61
CA TRP A 731 -83.54 0.68 19.34
C TRP A 731 -83.51 -0.29 18.16
N LYS A 732 -84.11 0.15 17.03
CA LYS A 732 -83.97 -0.50 15.75
C LYS A 732 -82.66 -0.03 15.11
N VAL A 733 -81.79 -0.98 14.85
CA VAL A 733 -80.49 -0.74 14.15
C VAL A 733 -80.56 -1.34 12.75
N THR A 734 -80.10 -0.65 11.76
CA THR A 734 -80.03 -1.10 10.35
C THR A 734 -78.66 -0.82 9.80
N GLY A 735 -77.89 -1.89 9.44
CA GLY A 735 -76.53 -1.73 8.92
C GLY A 735 -75.61 -1.00 9.90
N GLY A 736 -75.75 -1.28 11.19
CA GLY A 736 -74.97 -0.67 12.27
C GLY A 736 -75.45 0.69 12.76
N ALA A 737 -76.24 1.44 12.00
CA ALA A 737 -76.78 2.75 12.40
C ALA A 737 -78.14 2.62 13.08
N VAL A 738 -78.41 3.44 14.09
CA VAL A 738 -79.75 3.56 14.67
C VAL A 738 -80.68 4.16 13.60
N ASP A 739 -81.78 3.44 13.29
CA ASP A 739 -82.71 3.76 12.22
C ASP A 739 -83.84 4.69 12.71
N PHE A 740 -83.52 5.95 12.94
CA PHE A 740 -84.48 6.95 13.40
C PHE A 740 -85.63 7.19 12.46
N GLY A 741 -85.52 6.83 11.16
CA GLY A 741 -86.54 6.97 10.15
C GLY A 741 -87.62 5.86 10.19
N TYR A 742 -87.29 4.74 10.93
CA TYR A 742 -88.20 3.62 10.92
C TYR A 742 -89.41 3.83 11.89
N THR A 743 -90.60 3.74 11.37
CA THR A 743 -91.80 3.73 12.19
C THR A 743 -92.79 2.68 11.61
N GLY A 744 -93.15 1.72 12.46
CA GLY A 744 -94.04 0.62 12.06
C GLY A 744 -93.69 -0.69 12.78
N TRP A 745 -94.43 -1.74 12.41
CA TRP A 745 -94.13 -3.07 12.96
C TRP A 745 -92.90 -3.66 12.34
N TYR A 746 -92.03 -4.16 13.23
CA TYR A 746 -90.80 -4.83 12.81
C TYR A 746 -90.71 -6.22 13.43
N MET A 747 -90.53 -7.24 12.59
CA MET A 747 -90.33 -8.61 13.02
C MET A 747 -88.85 -8.85 13.23
N SER A 748 -88.38 -8.79 14.46
CA SER A 748 -87.01 -9.11 14.79
C SER A 748 -86.81 -10.65 14.75
N PRO A 749 -85.79 -11.14 14.08
CA PRO A 749 -85.42 -12.54 14.07
C PRO A 749 -85.13 -13.08 15.47
N GLN A 750 -84.64 -12.25 16.40
CA GLN A 750 -84.25 -12.61 17.73
C GLN A 750 -85.35 -12.35 18.83
N TYR A 751 -86.06 -11.21 18.71
CA TYR A 751 -86.90 -10.69 19.75
C TYR A 751 -88.41 -10.71 19.43
N GLY A 752 -88.81 -11.22 18.24
CA GLY A 752 -90.22 -11.24 17.81
C GLY A 752 -90.65 -9.90 17.23
N ASN A 753 -92.03 -9.69 17.29
CA ASN A 753 -92.69 -8.59 16.62
C ASN A 753 -92.91 -7.39 17.55
N TRP A 754 -92.28 -6.26 17.21
CA TRP A 754 -92.36 -5.03 18.01
C TRP A 754 -92.76 -3.83 17.17
N TYR A 755 -93.51 -2.87 17.75
CA TYR A 755 -93.76 -1.59 17.09
C TYR A 755 -92.71 -0.63 17.40
N ILE A 756 -92.14 -0.02 16.35
CA ILE A 756 -91.02 0.93 16.42
C ILE A 756 -91.61 2.33 16.02
N ASN A 757 -91.26 3.37 16.74
CA ASN A 757 -91.60 4.75 16.42
C ASN A 757 -90.34 5.62 16.45
N GLY A 758 -89.97 6.15 15.31
CA GLY A 758 -88.78 6.96 15.16
C GLY A 758 -87.50 6.20 15.61
N GLY A 759 -87.38 4.89 15.33
CA GLY A 759 -86.31 4.01 15.66
C GLY A 759 -86.33 3.40 17.07
N SER A 760 -87.13 3.94 18.01
CA SER A 760 -87.28 3.42 19.37
C SER A 760 -88.34 2.38 19.47
N VAL A 761 -88.11 1.32 20.25
CA VAL A 761 -89.18 0.31 20.57
C VAL A 761 -90.17 0.94 21.46
N VAL A 762 -91.44 0.74 21.13
CA VAL A 762 -92.55 1.19 21.96
C VAL A 762 -93.08 0.01 22.75
N PHE A 763 -92.96 0.09 24.06
CA PHE A 763 -93.39 -0.94 25.02
C PHE A 763 -94.88 -0.88 25.35
#